data_f50cacc73b7e68bf3d7ef83e3b4871f8
#
_entry.id   f50cacc73b7e68bf3d7ef83e3b4871f8
#
_cell.length_a   1.000
_cell.length_b   1.000
_cell.length_c   1.000
_cell.angle_alpha   90.00
_cell.angle_beta   90.00
_cell.angle_gamma   90.00
#
_symmetry.space_group_name_H-M   'P 1'
#
loop_
_entity.id
_entity.type
_entity.pdbx_description
1 polymer ?
#
loop_
_entity_poly.entity_id
_entity_poly.type
_entity_poly.pdbx_seq_one_letter_code
_entity_poly.pdbx_strand_id
1 'polypeptide(L)'
;MSEKCTECDGHGAKVISTEKCPQCKGTGKAKSVDLMKLSEKDMGSFLQGGAACDKCGGSGEIQITEPCEACEGRGVFYKCKVCGTPLDQLIDGEEVCKTCGGSQVVYDLDESCDMDEVEVGKLYHAIGNSIAAFGVFVDFNPHVRGLIHSSNITRTVGVGDDVIVYVKDIKKNGNMDLVPKYPAQYQTVGIEKDLPVKISSELRGFVRKIVRIEGEVIQVKQTGGPTIFTISDDDGLVMCAAFERAGERAYPDIDSDMIVTIVGEVSLRDDKVQVEVRSIKKLTGTKKKAVWDRIERAIDKRAEPDDIEFLVESEILEKLRPAMKHVAKEIKKAIIKSKPIVLRHHADADGMTAAVAIERAILPLIREVGGADAEYHYYRRAPSKAPFYEMMDITRDLSFALDDAARHGQKMPFVILVDNGSTEEDTPAMKQAQVYGIDMVVIDHHHPDETVDQYLRAHVNPAHVGGDFGVTTGMLCTEVARMINPGVVDEIKHLPAISAVGDRSDADEARRYIELVSDKYSLGQLKDIALALDFEAFWLKFSSGKNIVDDLMNMGDSTIHTKLVKLLCEQANGMINEQLDACLPNVKSQPLSNGAVLNVLDVEKYAHKFTFPPPGKTSGEVHDRMCRKFEGKPVVTIGFGPDFCVIRSKNVRMNIPQMVRELHDEVVGAGVNGGGHLVVGSIKFVEGMRAGVLSKLVEKISAVEVD
;
A
#
# COMPACT_ATOMS: atom_id res chain seq x y z
N MET A 1 -4.13 31.02 50.70
CA MET A 1 -4.42 32.24 51.52
C MET A 1 -4.51 31.80 52.97
N SER A 2 -3.70 32.38 53.81
CA SER A 2 -3.78 32.14 55.25
C SER A 2 -4.94 32.97 55.85
N GLU A 3 -5.74 32.34 56.69
CA GLU A 3 -6.77 33.01 57.47
C GLU A 3 -6.26 33.30 58.87
N LYS A 4 -6.44 34.55 59.37
CA LYS A 4 -6.06 34.90 60.75
C LYS A 4 -6.88 34.15 61.78
N CYS A 5 -6.26 33.63 62.82
CA CYS A 5 -6.97 33.00 63.92
C CYS A 5 -7.81 34.04 64.65
N THR A 6 -9.13 33.86 64.65
CA THR A 6 -10.07 34.81 65.29
C THR A 6 -10.00 34.82 66.80
N GLU A 7 -9.50 33.75 67.46
CA GLU A 7 -9.37 33.66 68.91
C GLU A 7 -8.17 34.41 69.50
N CYS A 8 -7.15 34.64 68.67
CA CYS A 8 -5.96 35.43 69.11
C CYS A 8 -5.71 36.61 68.16
N ASP A 9 -6.66 36.94 67.29
CA ASP A 9 -6.62 38.03 66.31
C ASP A 9 -5.34 38.06 65.48
N GLY A 10 -4.82 36.88 65.19
CA GLY A 10 -3.61 36.68 64.38
C GLY A 10 -2.29 36.79 65.17
N HIS A 11 -2.32 36.97 66.50
CA HIS A 11 -1.11 37.15 67.30
C HIS A 11 -0.43 35.84 67.72
N GLY A 12 -1.08 34.73 67.57
CA GLY A 12 -0.55 33.39 67.97
C GLY A 12 -0.57 33.14 69.47
N ALA A 13 -0.90 34.14 70.25
CA ALA A 13 -0.94 34.02 71.70
C ALA A 13 -2.07 34.85 72.31
N LYS A 14 -2.65 34.41 73.43
CA LYS A 14 -3.69 35.09 74.14
C LYS A 14 -3.02 35.74 75.42
N VAL A 15 -3.35 37.00 75.68
CA VAL A 15 -2.89 37.70 76.94
C VAL A 15 -3.73 37.19 78.11
N ILE A 16 -3.08 36.53 79.05
CA ILE A 16 -3.72 35.94 80.25
C ILE A 16 -3.66 36.86 81.48
N SER A 17 -2.67 37.67 81.56
CA SER A 17 -2.55 38.68 82.61
C SER A 17 -1.60 39.81 82.23
N THR A 18 -1.74 40.94 82.89
CA THR A 18 -0.82 42.08 82.80
C THR A 18 -0.21 42.37 84.17
N GLU A 19 1.10 42.34 84.24
CA GLU A 19 1.82 42.56 85.53
C GLU A 19 2.74 43.77 85.40
N LYS A 20 3.04 44.43 86.60
CA LYS A 20 3.97 45.51 86.58
C LYS A 20 5.38 45.06 86.16
N CYS A 21 5.98 45.79 85.27
CA CYS A 21 7.30 45.45 84.76
C CYS A 21 8.33 45.35 85.94
N PRO A 22 8.97 44.22 86.15
CA PRO A 22 9.89 44.00 87.25
C PRO A 22 11.16 44.84 87.16
N GLN A 23 11.54 45.28 85.97
CA GLN A 23 12.74 46.09 85.76
C GLN A 23 12.50 47.54 86.12
N CYS A 24 11.43 48.16 85.75
CA CYS A 24 11.09 49.56 86.11
C CYS A 24 10.12 49.69 87.28
N LYS A 25 9.61 48.57 87.80
CA LYS A 25 8.64 48.49 88.91
C LYS A 25 7.37 49.31 88.67
N GLY A 26 6.91 49.30 87.35
CA GLY A 26 5.68 49.99 86.93
C GLY A 26 5.87 51.45 86.54
N THR A 27 7.07 52.00 86.58
CA THR A 27 7.29 53.43 86.24
C THR A 27 7.44 53.69 84.71
N GLY A 28 7.59 52.68 83.92
CA GLY A 28 7.84 52.79 82.47
C GLY A 28 9.20 53.37 82.09
N LYS A 29 10.01 53.77 83.07
CA LYS A 29 11.32 54.44 82.88
C LYS A 29 12.50 53.54 83.19
N ALA A 30 13.59 53.64 82.44
CA ALA A 30 14.84 52.94 82.73
C ALA A 30 15.50 53.44 83.93
N LYS A 31 16.02 52.55 84.85
CA LYS A 31 16.71 52.94 86.09
C LYS A 31 18.17 53.37 85.88
N SER A 32 18.78 53.02 84.83
CA SER A 32 20.13 53.47 84.43
C SER A 32 20.21 53.41 82.91
N VAL A 33 20.81 54.40 82.26
CA VAL A 33 21.01 54.45 80.85
C VAL A 33 22.49 54.67 80.58
N ASP A 34 23.05 53.86 79.72
CA ASP A 34 24.41 54.02 79.21
C ASP A 34 24.38 55.11 78.13
N LEU A 35 24.83 56.31 78.50
CA LEU A 35 24.81 57.51 77.65
C LEU A 35 25.62 57.33 76.33
N MET A 36 26.56 56.39 76.30
CA MET A 36 27.42 56.14 75.15
C MET A 36 26.72 55.28 74.02
N LYS A 37 25.54 54.73 74.33
CA LYS A 37 24.77 53.85 73.37
C LYS A 37 23.43 54.47 72.88
N LEU A 38 23.15 55.71 73.20
CA LEU A 38 21.95 56.39 72.78
C LEU A 38 22.10 57.01 71.38
N SER A 39 21.12 56.79 70.53
CA SER A 39 21.01 57.46 69.20
C SER A 39 20.65 58.95 69.45
N GLU A 40 20.94 59.83 68.47
CA GLU A 40 20.60 61.27 68.53
C GLU A 40 19.13 61.52 68.85
N LYS A 41 18.24 60.66 68.41
CA LYS A 41 16.76 60.72 68.59
C LYS A 41 16.38 60.35 70.03
N ASP A 42 17.09 59.39 70.65
CA ASP A 42 16.85 58.90 71.96
C ASP A 42 17.45 59.87 73.01
N MET A 43 18.52 60.57 72.67
CA MET A 43 19.16 61.62 73.48
C MET A 43 18.20 62.79 73.70
N GLY A 44 17.44 63.19 72.68
CA GLY A 44 16.38 64.24 72.76
C GLY A 44 15.26 63.86 73.76
N SER A 45 14.80 62.59 73.68
CA SER A 45 13.77 62.04 74.58
C SER A 45 14.22 61.88 76.02
N PHE A 46 15.48 61.55 76.22
CA PHE A 46 16.10 61.41 77.54
C PHE A 46 16.15 62.77 78.27
N LEU A 47 16.49 63.85 77.61
CA LEU A 47 16.53 65.21 78.14
C LEU A 47 15.15 65.74 78.52
N GLN A 48 14.04 65.21 77.96
CA GLN A 48 12.65 65.63 78.26
C GLN A 48 11.93 64.76 79.31
N GLY A 49 12.53 63.75 79.92
CA GLY A 49 11.83 63.01 80.98
C GLY A 49 12.27 61.62 81.29
N GLY A 50 13.41 61.16 80.73
CA GLY A 50 14.05 59.88 81.01
C GLY A 50 13.73 58.83 79.90
N ALA A 51 14.67 57.89 79.68
CA ALA A 51 14.51 56.82 78.65
C ALA A 51 13.43 55.80 79.04
N ALA A 52 12.72 55.31 78.06
CA ALA A 52 11.72 54.22 78.23
C ALA A 52 12.42 52.92 78.71
N CYS A 53 11.79 52.16 79.54
CA CYS A 53 12.27 50.85 79.94
C CYS A 53 12.30 49.85 78.84
N ASP A 54 13.46 49.31 78.53
CA ASP A 54 13.64 48.37 77.36
C ASP A 54 12.79 47.10 77.48
N LYS A 55 12.46 46.67 78.72
CA LYS A 55 11.69 45.45 78.95
C LYS A 55 10.19 45.62 78.73
N CYS A 56 9.63 46.82 78.96
CA CYS A 56 8.20 47.09 78.76
C CYS A 56 7.94 48.20 77.74
N GLY A 57 8.94 48.63 76.98
CA GLY A 57 8.78 49.67 75.94
C GLY A 57 8.22 51.02 76.45
N GLY A 58 8.32 51.30 77.77
CA GLY A 58 7.80 52.52 78.40
C GLY A 58 6.40 52.41 78.96
N SER A 59 5.67 51.28 78.79
CA SER A 59 4.31 51.09 79.30
C SER A 59 4.23 50.92 80.85
N GLY A 60 5.31 50.50 81.49
CA GLY A 60 5.32 50.14 82.89
C GLY A 60 4.78 48.76 83.22
N GLU A 61 4.19 48.10 82.28
CA GLU A 61 3.54 46.80 82.41
C GLU A 61 4.06 45.79 81.36
N ILE A 62 4.04 44.51 81.70
CA ILE A 62 4.37 43.37 80.77
C ILE A 62 3.14 42.48 80.67
N GLN A 63 2.75 42.17 79.45
CA GLN A 63 1.70 41.18 79.18
C GLN A 63 2.30 39.77 79.23
N ILE A 64 1.69 38.94 80.08
CA ILE A 64 1.98 37.50 80.12
C ILE A 64 1.05 36.85 79.13
N THR A 65 1.60 36.15 78.10
CA THR A 65 0.88 35.50 77.04
C THR A 65 1.08 34.01 77.04
N GLU A 66 0.05 33.25 76.75
CA GLU A 66 0.13 31.80 76.43
C GLU A 66 -0.17 31.55 74.95
N PRO A 67 0.46 30.53 74.36
CA PRO A 67 0.15 30.17 73.00
C PRO A 67 -1.35 29.93 72.81
N CYS A 68 -1.94 30.45 71.75
CA CYS A 68 -3.35 30.25 71.45
C CYS A 68 -3.58 28.76 71.10
N GLU A 69 -4.40 28.04 71.85
CA GLU A 69 -4.70 26.63 71.63
C GLU A 69 -5.36 26.40 70.26
N ALA A 70 -6.25 27.28 69.81
CA ALA A 70 -6.97 27.14 68.55
C ALA A 70 -6.09 27.13 67.30
N CYS A 71 -4.95 27.86 67.35
CA CYS A 71 -3.98 27.91 66.25
C CYS A 71 -2.59 27.36 66.64
N GLU A 72 -2.49 26.74 67.81
CA GLU A 72 -1.25 26.17 68.39
C GLU A 72 -0.07 27.17 68.40
N GLY A 73 -0.35 28.43 68.64
CA GLY A 73 0.67 29.50 68.68
C GLY A 73 1.04 30.08 67.30
N ARG A 74 0.43 29.62 66.21
CA ARG A 74 0.76 30.04 64.82
C ARG A 74 0.16 31.40 64.43
N GLY A 75 -0.93 31.79 65.00
CA GLY A 75 -1.65 33.03 64.70
C GLY A 75 -2.48 32.97 63.38
N VAL A 76 -2.24 32.00 62.56
CA VAL A 76 -2.89 31.81 61.23
C VAL A 76 -3.20 30.35 60.97
N PHE A 77 -4.26 30.13 60.25
CA PHE A 77 -4.59 28.83 59.65
C PHE A 77 -4.13 28.82 58.19
N TYR A 78 -3.33 27.83 57.81
CA TYR A 78 -2.88 27.66 56.43
C TYR A 78 -3.87 26.77 55.65
N LYS A 79 -4.13 27.15 54.41
CA LYS A 79 -4.84 26.32 53.45
C LYS A 79 -3.97 26.15 52.23
N CYS A 80 -4.03 24.97 51.60
CA CYS A 80 -3.33 24.73 50.35
C CYS A 80 -3.79 25.74 49.32
N LYS A 81 -2.86 26.52 48.76
CA LYS A 81 -3.14 27.56 47.74
C LYS A 81 -3.67 26.97 46.46
N VAL A 82 -3.51 25.62 46.27
CA VAL A 82 -3.91 24.90 45.07
C VAL A 82 -5.29 24.26 45.20
N CYS A 83 -5.53 23.47 46.27
CA CYS A 83 -6.79 22.72 46.40
C CYS A 83 -7.67 23.14 47.61
N GLY A 84 -7.24 24.15 48.42
CA GLY A 84 -8.01 24.65 49.57
C GLY A 84 -8.02 23.73 50.79
N THR A 85 -7.36 22.58 50.76
CA THR A 85 -7.29 21.66 51.92
C THR A 85 -6.55 22.34 53.09
N PRO A 86 -7.08 22.26 54.38
CA PRO A 86 -6.35 22.75 55.52
C PRO A 86 -4.98 22.07 55.69
N LEU A 87 -3.97 22.83 56.08
CA LEU A 87 -2.60 22.37 56.23
C LEU A 87 -2.19 22.46 57.71
N ASP A 88 -1.67 21.37 58.22
CA ASP A 88 -1.09 21.33 59.58
C ASP A 88 0.28 21.99 59.62
N GLN A 89 1.00 21.98 58.53
CA GLN A 89 2.32 22.63 58.38
C GLN A 89 2.59 22.99 56.90
N LEU A 90 3.51 23.94 56.73
CA LEU A 90 4.00 24.26 55.37
C LEU A 90 4.98 23.18 54.90
N ILE A 91 4.93 22.84 53.61
CA ILE A 91 5.93 21.95 53.00
C ILE A 91 6.98 22.84 52.33
N ASP A 92 8.22 22.69 52.74
CA ASP A 92 9.37 23.50 52.27
C ASP A 92 9.11 25.02 52.28
N GLY A 93 8.32 25.50 53.29
CA GLY A 93 7.92 26.90 53.39
C GLY A 93 6.77 27.35 52.51
N GLU A 94 6.18 26.46 51.71
CA GLU A 94 5.09 26.72 50.78
C GLU A 94 3.72 26.29 51.35
N GLU A 95 2.66 27.11 51.08
CA GLU A 95 1.26 26.79 51.41
C GLU A 95 0.67 25.75 50.45
N VAL A 96 1.24 24.53 50.37
CA VAL A 96 0.78 23.42 49.55
C VAL A 96 0.65 22.14 50.38
N CYS A 97 -0.38 21.33 50.11
CA CYS A 97 -0.51 20.02 50.79
C CYS A 97 0.45 18.99 50.19
N LYS A 98 0.68 17.88 50.88
CA LYS A 98 1.54 16.79 50.42
C LYS A 98 1.16 16.29 49.02
N THR A 99 -0.13 16.28 48.71
CA THR A 99 -0.66 15.86 47.40
C THR A 99 -0.38 16.87 46.30
N CYS A 100 -0.38 18.17 46.62
CA CYS A 100 -0.21 19.22 45.61
C CYS A 100 1.25 19.71 45.48
N GLY A 101 2.10 19.46 46.48
CA GLY A 101 3.47 19.94 46.52
C GLY A 101 4.54 18.88 46.26
N GLY A 102 4.21 17.58 46.33
CA GLY A 102 5.12 16.48 46.02
C GLY A 102 5.10 16.13 44.49
N SER A 103 6.21 15.54 44.01
CA SER A 103 6.20 14.91 42.71
C SER A 103 5.24 13.74 42.73
N GLN A 104 4.16 13.84 41.95
CA GLN A 104 3.07 12.85 41.87
C GLN A 104 3.16 12.09 40.52
N VAL A 105 2.76 10.83 40.53
CA VAL A 105 2.52 10.09 39.28
C VAL A 105 1.05 10.28 38.93
N VAL A 106 0.81 10.79 37.73
CA VAL A 106 -0.51 10.93 37.13
C VAL A 106 -0.56 9.94 35.95
N TYR A 107 -1.59 9.10 35.96
CA TYR A 107 -1.77 8.09 34.94
C TYR A 107 -2.64 8.64 33.80
N ASP A 108 -2.23 8.34 32.57
CA ASP A 108 -2.97 8.65 31.36
C ASP A 108 -3.52 7.34 30.79
N LEU A 109 -4.85 7.23 30.74
CA LEU A 109 -5.53 6.00 30.37
C LEU A 109 -5.71 5.94 28.86
N ASP A 110 -5.00 5.01 28.20
CA ASP A 110 -5.11 4.80 26.76
C ASP A 110 -6.54 4.42 26.33
N GLU A 111 -6.91 4.74 25.10
CA GLU A 111 -8.22 4.39 24.54
C GLU A 111 -8.50 2.88 24.50
N SER A 112 -7.44 2.05 24.56
CA SER A 112 -7.57 0.60 24.67
C SER A 112 -8.11 0.10 26.00
N CYS A 113 -8.07 0.92 27.06
CA CYS A 113 -8.40 0.55 28.43
C CYS A 113 -9.88 0.67 28.74
N ASP A 114 -10.35 -0.19 29.65
CA ASP A 114 -11.67 -0.17 30.26
C ASP A 114 -11.60 0.27 31.72
N MET A 115 -12.72 0.16 32.43
CA MET A 115 -12.82 0.40 33.87
C MET A 115 -11.88 -0.50 34.69
N ASP A 116 -11.56 -1.68 34.19
CA ASP A 116 -10.76 -2.69 34.91
C ASP A 116 -9.30 -2.22 35.10
N GLU A 117 -8.80 -1.29 34.28
CA GLU A 117 -7.47 -0.71 34.40
C GLU A 117 -7.41 0.48 35.34
N VAL A 118 -8.55 0.95 35.87
CA VAL A 118 -8.61 2.07 36.83
C VAL A 118 -8.49 1.54 38.24
N GLU A 119 -7.52 2.08 39.02
CA GLU A 119 -7.26 1.68 40.38
C GLU A 119 -7.64 2.78 41.37
N VAL A 120 -8.30 2.37 42.48
CA VAL A 120 -8.56 3.27 43.62
C VAL A 120 -7.24 3.74 44.23
N GLY A 121 -7.17 5.02 44.61
CA GLY A 121 -5.99 5.59 45.23
C GLY A 121 -4.97 6.20 44.25
N LYS A 122 -5.21 6.14 42.95
CA LYS A 122 -4.32 6.73 41.93
C LYS A 122 -4.89 8.03 41.34
N LEU A 123 -4.00 8.81 40.73
CA LEU A 123 -4.34 10.05 40.02
C LEU A 123 -4.36 9.79 38.52
N TYR A 124 -5.37 10.31 37.85
CA TYR A 124 -5.53 10.17 36.40
C TYR A 124 -5.80 11.50 35.74
N HIS A 125 -5.37 11.66 34.49
CA HIS A 125 -5.85 12.69 33.61
C HIS A 125 -7.29 12.36 33.20
N ALA A 126 -8.13 13.39 33.12
CA ALA A 126 -9.49 13.28 32.62
C ALA A 126 -9.93 14.60 31.99
N ILE A 127 -10.88 14.56 31.09
CA ILE A 127 -11.43 15.73 30.38
C ILE A 127 -12.88 15.94 30.82
N GLY A 128 -13.25 17.18 31.14
CA GLY A 128 -14.62 17.55 31.45
C GLY A 128 -15.54 17.27 30.25
N ASN A 129 -16.55 16.39 30.44
CA ASN A 129 -17.47 16.01 29.37
C ASN A 129 -18.82 16.77 29.44
N SER A 130 -19.46 16.72 30.60
CA SER A 130 -20.77 17.35 30.78
C SER A 130 -21.01 17.76 32.22
N ILE A 131 -21.82 18.82 32.40
CA ILE A 131 -22.16 19.39 33.72
C ILE A 131 -23.61 19.02 34.05
N ALA A 132 -23.80 18.43 35.23
CA ALA A 132 -25.10 18.12 35.79
C ALA A 132 -25.31 18.87 37.11
N ALA A 133 -26.58 18.94 37.59
CA ALA A 133 -26.90 19.64 38.84
C ALA A 133 -26.15 19.07 40.10
N PHE A 134 -25.72 17.80 40.02
CA PHE A 134 -25.04 17.08 41.11
C PHE A 134 -23.53 16.93 40.92
N GLY A 135 -22.95 17.43 39.82
CA GLY A 135 -21.51 17.36 39.58
C GLY A 135 -21.11 17.46 38.13
N VAL A 136 -19.85 17.16 37.83
CA VAL A 136 -19.25 17.18 36.48
C VAL A 136 -18.84 15.77 36.08
N PHE A 137 -19.31 15.31 34.94
CA PHE A 137 -18.82 14.09 34.34
C PHE A 137 -17.49 14.37 33.62
N VAL A 138 -16.53 13.50 33.85
CA VAL A 138 -15.23 13.56 33.23
C VAL A 138 -14.88 12.23 32.57
N ASP A 139 -14.26 12.30 31.42
CA ASP A 139 -13.82 11.14 30.64
C ASP A 139 -12.30 10.95 30.82
N PHE A 140 -11.87 9.75 31.20
CA PHE A 140 -10.47 9.33 31.24
C PHE A 140 -10.01 8.95 29.82
N ASN A 141 -10.90 8.34 29.07
CA ASN A 141 -10.84 8.04 27.64
C ASN A 141 -12.28 7.91 27.10
N PRO A 142 -12.50 7.66 25.78
CA PRO A 142 -13.86 7.54 25.23
C PRO A 142 -14.74 6.44 25.84
N HIS A 143 -14.14 5.46 26.54
CA HIS A 143 -14.82 4.29 27.10
C HIS A 143 -14.97 4.30 28.64
N VAL A 144 -14.24 5.18 29.31
CA VAL A 144 -14.18 5.24 30.79
C VAL A 144 -14.57 6.62 31.27
N ARG A 145 -15.70 6.68 31.96
CA ARG A 145 -16.28 7.92 32.49
C ARG A 145 -16.46 7.89 33.99
N GLY A 146 -16.18 9.00 34.67
CA GLY A 146 -16.40 9.18 36.08
C GLY A 146 -17.18 10.45 36.42
N LEU A 147 -17.56 10.59 37.69
CA LEU A 147 -18.28 11.74 38.20
C LEU A 147 -17.50 12.42 39.32
N ILE A 148 -17.22 13.73 39.17
CA ILE A 148 -16.82 14.61 40.25
C ILE A 148 -18.08 15.18 40.89
N HIS A 149 -18.43 14.74 42.07
CA HIS A 149 -19.60 15.26 42.78
C HIS A 149 -19.43 16.74 43.15
N SER A 150 -20.52 17.51 43.07
CA SER A 150 -20.50 18.96 43.36
C SER A 150 -19.86 19.33 44.69
N SER A 151 -19.99 18.49 45.75
CA SER A 151 -19.33 18.67 47.03
C SER A 151 -17.80 18.57 46.99
N ASN A 152 -17.22 17.96 45.98
CA ASN A 152 -15.78 17.76 45.80
C ASN A 152 -15.16 18.82 44.90
N ILE A 153 -15.95 19.65 44.25
CA ILE A 153 -15.50 20.67 43.29
C ILE A 153 -15.04 21.91 44.08
N THR A 154 -13.74 22.14 44.10
CA THR A 154 -13.11 23.31 44.75
C THR A 154 -12.77 24.43 43.76
N ARG A 155 -12.73 24.12 42.47
CA ARG A 155 -12.56 25.07 41.33
C ARG A 155 -13.53 24.66 40.23
N THR A 156 -14.01 25.63 39.46
CA THR A 156 -14.90 25.36 38.31
C THR A 156 -14.17 24.45 37.33
N VAL A 157 -14.84 23.36 36.95
CA VAL A 157 -14.42 22.45 35.86
C VAL A 157 -15.47 22.54 34.77
N GLY A 158 -15.07 23.02 33.60
CA GLY A 158 -15.90 23.16 32.42
C GLY A 158 -15.86 21.94 31.50
N VAL A 159 -16.70 21.98 30.46
CA VAL A 159 -16.61 21.01 29.36
C VAL A 159 -15.37 21.31 28.53
N GLY A 160 -14.55 20.27 28.26
CA GLY A 160 -13.28 20.38 27.55
C GLY A 160 -12.08 20.72 28.43
N ASP A 161 -12.30 21.01 29.73
CA ASP A 161 -11.18 21.29 30.65
C ASP A 161 -10.41 20.02 31.00
N ASP A 162 -9.09 20.11 30.97
CA ASP A 162 -8.18 19.07 31.48
C ASP A 162 -8.13 19.13 33.01
N VAL A 163 -8.39 18.00 33.66
CA VAL A 163 -8.44 17.89 35.11
C VAL A 163 -7.76 16.61 35.58
N ILE A 164 -6.91 16.75 36.61
CA ILE A 164 -6.36 15.58 37.28
C ILE A 164 -7.31 15.18 38.41
N VAL A 165 -7.74 13.91 38.39
CA VAL A 165 -8.69 13.36 39.36
C VAL A 165 -8.04 12.24 40.16
N TYR A 166 -8.33 12.23 41.44
CA TYR A 166 -8.00 11.15 42.38
C TYR A 166 -9.22 10.21 42.45
N VAL A 167 -9.02 8.94 42.17
CA VAL A 167 -10.06 7.90 42.30
C VAL A 167 -10.19 7.51 43.78
N LYS A 168 -11.26 7.98 44.41
CA LYS A 168 -11.52 7.73 45.83
C LYS A 168 -12.15 6.37 46.07
N ASP A 169 -13.10 5.98 45.23
CA ASP A 169 -13.84 4.72 45.31
C ASP A 169 -14.42 4.33 43.94
N ILE A 170 -14.54 3.02 43.70
CA ILE A 170 -15.23 2.45 42.53
C ILE A 170 -16.38 1.54 43.07
N LYS A 171 -17.62 1.97 42.86
CA LYS A 171 -18.80 1.24 43.30
C LYS A 171 -19.07 -0.02 42.47
N LYS A 172 -19.75 -0.99 43.05
CA LYS A 172 -20.10 -2.25 42.36
C LYS A 172 -20.88 -2.07 41.05
N ASN A 173 -21.53 -0.94 40.84
CA ASN A 173 -22.22 -0.58 39.60
C ASN A 173 -21.33 0.13 38.56
N GLY A 174 -20.03 0.21 38.81
CA GLY A 174 -19.07 0.89 37.93
C GLY A 174 -18.99 2.40 38.10
N ASN A 175 -19.76 3.03 38.97
CA ASN A 175 -19.67 4.46 39.21
C ASN A 175 -18.42 4.79 40.05
N MET A 176 -17.62 5.75 39.59
CA MET A 176 -16.43 6.24 40.28
C MET A 176 -16.72 7.52 41.08
N ASP A 177 -16.26 7.55 42.35
CA ASP A 177 -16.23 8.76 43.15
C ASP A 177 -14.88 9.45 43.01
N LEU A 178 -14.86 10.63 42.38
CA LEU A 178 -13.68 11.35 41.98
C LEU A 178 -13.50 12.62 42.77
N VAL A 179 -12.25 12.95 43.08
CA VAL A 179 -11.85 14.20 43.73
C VAL A 179 -10.81 14.90 42.85
N PRO A 180 -11.06 16.14 42.37
CA PRO A 180 -10.08 16.87 41.60
C PRO A 180 -8.86 17.19 42.41
N LYS A 181 -7.66 17.08 41.85
CA LYS A 181 -6.37 17.40 42.43
C LYS A 181 -5.56 18.27 41.50
N TYR A 182 -4.71 19.09 42.06
CA TYR A 182 -3.94 20.08 41.31
C TYR A 182 -2.47 20.01 41.73
N PRO A 183 -1.75 18.91 41.42
CA PRO A 183 -0.35 18.78 41.78
C PRO A 183 0.49 19.86 41.10
N ALA A 184 1.43 20.46 41.83
CA ALA A 184 2.32 21.48 41.30
C ALA A 184 3.37 20.89 40.34
N GLN A 185 3.79 19.63 40.61
CA GLN A 185 4.70 18.85 39.76
C GLN A 185 4.20 17.40 39.71
N TYR A 186 4.20 16.83 38.52
CA TYR A 186 3.84 15.42 38.33
C TYR A 186 4.56 14.83 37.14
N GLN A 187 4.67 13.50 37.11
CA GLN A 187 5.14 12.71 35.99
C GLN A 187 3.95 11.96 35.41
N THR A 188 3.77 12.06 34.10
CA THR A 188 2.72 11.30 33.40
C THR A 188 3.21 9.90 33.03
N VAL A 189 2.39 8.89 33.32
CA VAL A 189 2.63 7.47 32.94
C VAL A 189 1.42 6.96 32.21
N GLY A 190 1.59 6.57 30.95
CA GLY A 190 0.54 5.95 30.15
C GLY A 190 0.24 4.52 30.62
N ILE A 191 -1.05 4.16 30.68
CA ILE A 191 -1.54 2.80 30.92
C ILE A 191 -2.18 2.31 29.61
N GLU A 192 -1.69 1.18 29.10
CA GLU A 192 -2.28 0.48 27.94
C GLU A 192 -2.80 -0.88 28.42
N LYS A 193 -3.89 -1.35 27.79
CA LYS A 193 -4.41 -2.68 28.07
C LYS A 193 -3.46 -3.74 27.52
N ASP A 194 -3.02 -4.66 28.38
CA ASP A 194 -2.15 -5.77 27.97
C ASP A 194 -3.01 -6.93 27.45
N LEU A 195 -2.95 -7.14 26.12
CA LEU A 195 -3.67 -8.16 25.41
C LEU A 195 -2.73 -8.97 24.51
N PRO A 196 -2.89 -10.30 24.45
CA PRO A 196 -2.13 -11.09 23.50
C PRO A 196 -2.54 -10.73 22.07
N VAL A 197 -1.54 -10.68 21.17
CA VAL A 197 -1.77 -10.44 19.75
C VAL A 197 -2.55 -11.62 19.15
N LYS A 198 -3.59 -11.31 18.36
CA LYS A 198 -4.41 -12.25 17.62
C LYS A 198 -4.23 -12.05 16.12
N ILE A 199 -4.29 -13.13 15.35
CA ILE A 199 -4.25 -13.12 13.89
C ILE A 199 -5.65 -13.22 13.30
N SER A 200 -5.80 -12.78 12.04
CA SER A 200 -7.09 -12.64 11.34
C SER A 200 -7.93 -13.93 11.36
N SER A 201 -7.33 -15.10 11.17
CA SER A 201 -8.03 -16.39 11.19
C SER A 201 -8.62 -16.78 12.56
N GLU A 202 -8.06 -16.28 13.66
CA GLU A 202 -8.55 -16.57 15.01
C GLU A 202 -9.74 -15.68 15.41
N LEU A 203 -9.90 -14.51 14.80
CA LEU A 203 -10.81 -13.45 15.28
C LEU A 203 -12.26 -13.89 15.36
N ARG A 204 -12.73 -14.79 14.49
CA ARG A 204 -14.12 -15.30 14.55
C ARG A 204 -14.47 -15.95 15.90
N GLY A 205 -13.46 -16.50 16.60
CA GLY A 205 -13.61 -17.06 17.96
C GLY A 205 -13.66 -16.01 19.07
N PHE A 206 -13.44 -14.74 18.74
CA PHE A 206 -13.36 -13.63 19.70
C PHE A 206 -14.46 -12.58 19.51
N VAL A 207 -15.54 -12.91 18.82
CA VAL A 207 -16.69 -11.98 18.63
C VAL A 207 -17.18 -11.44 19.98
N ARG A 208 -17.37 -10.11 20.07
CA ARG A 208 -17.69 -9.33 21.29
C ARG A 208 -16.58 -9.33 22.35
N LYS A 209 -15.34 -9.62 21.96
CA LYS A 209 -14.19 -9.50 22.86
C LYS A 209 -13.22 -8.48 22.30
N ILE A 210 -12.51 -7.81 23.21
CA ILE A 210 -11.44 -6.90 22.85
C ILE A 210 -10.19 -7.71 22.54
N VAL A 211 -9.56 -7.40 21.42
CA VAL A 211 -8.34 -8.07 20.94
C VAL A 211 -7.29 -7.03 20.58
N ARG A 212 -6.04 -7.48 20.54
CA ARG A 212 -4.92 -6.75 19.93
C ARG A 212 -4.53 -7.45 18.64
N ILE A 213 -4.42 -6.70 17.57
CA ILE A 213 -3.89 -7.19 16.28
C ILE A 213 -2.70 -6.32 15.88
N GLU A 214 -1.77 -6.89 15.12
CA GLU A 214 -0.62 -6.19 14.56
C GLU A 214 -0.53 -6.53 13.08
N GLY A 215 -0.34 -5.50 12.23
CA GLY A 215 -0.31 -5.73 10.79
C GLY A 215 0.13 -4.52 9.99
N GLU A 216 0.19 -4.70 8.68
CA GLU A 216 0.43 -3.67 7.68
C GLU A 216 -0.90 -3.08 7.23
N VAL A 217 -1.01 -1.76 7.20
CA VAL A 217 -2.15 -1.06 6.61
C VAL A 217 -2.07 -1.20 5.09
N ILE A 218 -2.97 -1.98 4.50
CA ILE A 218 -3.03 -2.20 3.05
C ILE A 218 -3.83 -1.09 2.36
N GLN A 219 -4.91 -0.65 3.01
CA GLN A 219 -5.81 0.36 2.44
C GLN A 219 -6.47 1.18 3.55
N VAL A 220 -6.65 2.46 3.29
CA VAL A 220 -7.47 3.36 4.13
C VAL A 220 -8.59 3.93 3.28
N LYS A 221 -9.83 3.66 3.67
CA LYS A 221 -11.03 4.12 2.95
C LYS A 221 -11.94 4.93 3.87
N GLN A 222 -12.15 6.21 3.56
CA GLN A 222 -13.18 7.00 4.21
C GLN A 222 -14.55 6.66 3.62
N THR A 223 -15.49 6.32 4.51
CA THR A 223 -16.90 6.09 4.12
C THR A 223 -17.77 7.26 4.57
N GLY A 224 -19.05 7.22 4.28
CA GLY A 224 -20.01 8.17 4.86
C GLY A 224 -20.21 8.03 6.38
N GLY A 225 -19.67 6.96 6.97
CA GLY A 225 -19.62 6.67 8.41
C GLY A 225 -18.16 6.57 8.89
N PRO A 226 -17.73 5.37 9.31
CA PRO A 226 -16.37 5.16 9.81
C PRO A 226 -15.28 5.24 8.72
N THR A 227 -14.05 5.46 9.15
CA THR A 227 -12.85 5.16 8.36
C THR A 227 -12.58 3.67 8.45
N ILE A 228 -12.41 2.99 7.31
CA ILE A 228 -12.08 1.57 7.24
C ILE A 228 -10.59 1.43 6.94
N PHE A 229 -9.88 0.79 7.85
CA PHE A 229 -8.49 0.35 7.66
C PHE A 229 -8.51 -1.13 7.32
N THR A 230 -7.95 -1.51 6.17
CA THR A 230 -7.71 -2.91 5.82
C THR A 230 -6.30 -3.27 6.27
N ILE A 231 -6.21 -4.21 7.18
CA ILE A 231 -4.94 -4.64 7.79
C ILE A 231 -4.58 -6.03 7.29
N SER A 232 -3.34 -6.19 6.83
CA SER A 232 -2.75 -7.49 6.53
C SER A 232 -1.90 -7.94 7.70
N ASP A 233 -2.17 -9.12 8.20
CA ASP A 233 -1.37 -9.79 9.22
C ASP A 233 -0.66 -11.04 8.65
N ASP A 234 -0.25 -11.96 9.52
CA ASP A 234 0.47 -13.17 9.16
C ASP A 234 -0.37 -14.14 8.31
N ASP A 235 -1.70 -14.07 8.41
CA ASP A 235 -2.59 -15.09 7.87
C ASP A 235 -3.64 -14.57 6.88
N GLY A 236 -4.02 -13.30 6.97
CA GLY A 236 -5.03 -12.76 6.07
C GLY A 236 -5.21 -11.27 6.15
N LEU A 237 -6.41 -10.85 5.78
CA LEU A 237 -6.86 -9.45 5.86
C LEU A 237 -7.97 -9.32 6.90
N VAL A 238 -7.94 -8.23 7.65
CA VAL A 238 -9.01 -7.85 8.56
C VAL A 238 -9.42 -6.39 8.32
N MET A 239 -10.73 -6.14 8.28
CA MET A 239 -11.27 -4.79 8.23
C MET A 239 -11.40 -4.23 9.63
N CYS A 240 -10.83 -3.06 9.85
CA CYS A 240 -10.86 -2.34 11.11
C CYS A 240 -11.63 -1.02 10.91
N ALA A 241 -12.77 -0.88 11.59
CA ALA A 241 -13.62 0.31 11.50
C ALA A 241 -13.31 1.26 12.65
N ALA A 242 -12.83 2.45 12.34
CA ALA A 242 -12.58 3.52 13.29
C ALA A 242 -13.58 4.66 13.06
N PHE A 243 -14.22 5.12 14.12
CA PHE A 243 -15.24 6.15 14.05
C PHE A 243 -14.85 7.38 14.85
N GLU A 244 -14.73 8.52 14.20
CA GLU A 244 -14.58 9.84 14.83
C GLU A 244 -15.91 10.57 14.76
N ARG A 245 -16.30 11.00 13.56
CA ARG A 245 -17.61 11.54 13.20
C ARG A 245 -18.01 11.03 11.83
N ALA A 246 -19.31 11.03 11.54
CA ALA A 246 -19.80 10.59 10.23
C ALA A 246 -19.13 11.36 9.09
N GLY A 247 -18.41 10.67 8.22
CA GLY A 247 -17.68 11.23 7.09
C GLY A 247 -16.36 11.93 7.42
N GLU A 248 -15.92 11.94 8.68
CA GLU A 248 -14.63 12.48 9.12
C GLU A 248 -13.59 11.35 9.26
N ARG A 249 -12.36 11.60 8.80
CA ARG A 249 -11.30 10.62 8.84
C ARG A 249 -10.77 10.45 10.27
N ALA A 250 -10.97 9.27 10.84
CA ALA A 250 -10.32 8.87 12.08
C ALA A 250 -8.84 8.59 11.84
N TYR A 251 -7.97 8.90 12.80
CA TYR A 251 -6.52 8.67 12.75
C TYR A 251 -5.87 9.18 11.46
N PRO A 252 -5.87 10.50 11.17
CA PRO A 252 -5.39 11.07 9.92
C PRO A 252 -3.88 10.88 9.68
N ASP A 253 -3.10 10.54 10.71
CA ASP A 253 -1.68 10.24 10.68
C ASP A 253 -1.36 8.78 10.33
N ILE A 254 -2.38 7.92 10.17
CA ILE A 254 -2.24 6.52 9.77
C ILE A 254 -2.58 6.37 8.28
N ASP A 255 -1.61 5.94 7.47
CA ASP A 255 -1.75 5.71 6.04
C ASP A 255 -1.32 4.29 5.62
N SER A 256 -1.54 3.97 4.36
CA SER A 256 -1.08 2.71 3.73
C SER A 256 0.42 2.51 3.91
N ASP A 257 0.87 1.27 3.92
CA ASP A 257 2.26 0.81 4.11
C ASP A 257 2.83 1.09 5.52
N MET A 258 1.99 1.53 6.46
CA MET A 258 2.38 1.65 7.86
C MET A 258 2.14 0.34 8.62
N ILE A 259 3.08 -0.01 9.49
CA ILE A 259 2.91 -1.12 10.43
C ILE A 259 2.31 -0.57 11.72
N VAL A 260 1.19 -1.15 12.12
CA VAL A 260 0.39 -0.68 13.24
C VAL A 260 0.08 -1.79 14.24
N THR A 261 -0.23 -1.38 15.46
CA THR A 261 -0.93 -2.19 16.45
C THR A 261 -2.31 -1.58 16.67
N ILE A 262 -3.33 -2.42 16.69
CA ILE A 262 -4.73 -2.03 16.88
C ILE A 262 -5.30 -2.78 18.06
N VAL A 263 -6.00 -2.09 18.93
CA VAL A 263 -6.86 -2.67 19.94
C VAL A 263 -8.31 -2.32 19.59
N GLY A 264 -9.19 -3.31 19.61
CA GLY A 264 -10.59 -3.10 19.27
C GLY A 264 -11.45 -4.30 19.57
N GLU A 265 -12.76 -4.11 19.47
CA GLU A 265 -13.76 -5.15 19.70
C GLU A 265 -14.08 -5.88 18.41
N VAL A 266 -14.07 -7.22 18.45
CA VAL A 266 -14.42 -8.04 17.29
C VAL A 266 -15.94 -8.05 17.11
N SER A 267 -16.40 -7.66 15.93
CA SER A 267 -17.82 -7.70 15.53
C SER A 267 -18.02 -8.50 14.23
N LEU A 268 -19.28 -8.79 13.91
CA LEU A 268 -19.68 -9.40 12.64
C LEU A 268 -20.55 -8.40 11.88
N ARG A 269 -20.18 -8.11 10.65
CA ARG A 269 -20.98 -7.31 9.71
C ARG A 269 -21.16 -8.09 8.41
N ASP A 270 -22.42 -8.37 8.06
CA ASP A 270 -22.76 -9.19 6.88
C ASP A 270 -21.99 -10.53 6.85
N ASP A 271 -21.93 -11.20 8.01
CA ASP A 271 -21.18 -12.43 8.30
C ASP A 271 -19.65 -12.34 8.11
N LYS A 272 -19.11 -11.16 7.86
CA LYS A 272 -17.66 -10.90 7.81
C LYS A 272 -17.16 -10.40 9.15
N VAL A 273 -15.98 -10.88 9.55
CA VAL A 273 -15.31 -10.40 10.78
C VAL A 273 -14.80 -8.99 10.55
N GLN A 274 -15.09 -8.10 11.50
CA GLN A 274 -14.62 -6.72 11.54
C GLN A 274 -14.15 -6.41 12.97
N VAL A 275 -13.14 -5.55 13.10
CA VAL A 275 -12.69 -5.03 14.39
C VAL A 275 -13.14 -3.56 14.50
N GLU A 276 -13.92 -3.27 15.52
CA GLU A 276 -14.28 -1.90 15.88
C GLU A 276 -13.13 -1.29 16.69
N VAL A 277 -12.42 -0.35 16.07
CA VAL A 277 -11.17 0.19 16.59
C VAL A 277 -11.45 1.03 17.84
N ARG A 278 -10.73 0.73 18.91
CA ARG A 278 -10.61 1.58 20.11
C ARG A 278 -9.34 2.41 20.10
N SER A 279 -8.23 1.80 19.66
CA SER A 279 -6.93 2.48 19.55
C SER A 279 -6.16 1.92 18.36
N ILE A 280 -5.51 2.80 17.61
CA ILE A 280 -4.56 2.44 16.55
C ILE A 280 -3.28 3.24 16.73
N LYS A 281 -2.13 2.54 16.77
CA LYS A 281 -0.82 3.15 16.98
C LYS A 281 0.18 2.66 15.95
N LYS A 282 0.95 3.58 15.40
CA LYS A 282 2.05 3.27 14.50
C LYS A 282 3.20 2.60 15.26
N LEU A 283 3.63 1.45 14.80
CA LEU A 283 4.83 0.79 15.32
C LEU A 283 6.09 1.41 14.74
N THR A 284 7.12 1.55 15.55
CA THR A 284 8.42 2.14 15.17
C THR A 284 9.58 1.28 15.66
N GLY A 285 10.78 1.55 15.15
CA GLY A 285 12.03 0.91 15.61
C GLY A 285 12.03 -0.61 15.48
N THR A 286 12.51 -1.29 16.51
CA THR A 286 12.66 -2.75 16.54
C THR A 286 11.34 -3.51 16.48
N LYS A 287 10.27 -2.97 17.11
CA LYS A 287 8.92 -3.58 17.06
C LYS A 287 8.35 -3.56 15.64
N LYS A 288 8.43 -2.41 14.93
CA LYS A 288 8.05 -2.32 13.52
C LYS A 288 8.74 -3.38 12.69
N LYS A 289 10.08 -3.48 12.82
CA LYS A 289 10.88 -4.43 12.06
C LYS A 289 10.48 -5.88 12.36
N ALA A 290 10.27 -6.23 13.62
CA ALA A 290 9.90 -7.60 14.02
C ALA A 290 8.53 -8.02 13.42
N VAL A 291 7.54 -7.13 13.47
CA VAL A 291 6.21 -7.39 12.90
C VAL A 291 6.30 -7.48 11.38
N TRP A 292 7.00 -6.55 10.74
CA TRP A 292 7.19 -6.56 9.29
C TRP A 292 7.90 -7.84 8.81
N ASP A 293 9.02 -8.24 9.44
CA ASP A 293 9.77 -9.46 9.12
C ASP A 293 8.90 -10.74 9.31
N ARG A 294 7.97 -10.72 10.28
CA ARG A 294 7.03 -11.83 10.53
C ARG A 294 6.01 -11.93 9.40
N ILE A 295 5.37 -10.82 9.05
CA ILE A 295 4.38 -10.75 7.97
C ILE A 295 5.01 -11.14 6.63
N GLU A 296 6.18 -10.59 6.28
CA GLU A 296 6.86 -10.91 5.03
C GLU A 296 7.20 -12.40 4.90
N ARG A 297 7.69 -13.02 5.98
CA ARG A 297 7.95 -14.47 6.00
C ARG A 297 6.67 -15.30 5.82
N ALA A 298 5.58 -14.87 6.42
CA ALA A 298 4.30 -15.55 6.28
C ALA A 298 3.76 -15.42 4.84
N ILE A 299 3.85 -14.23 4.24
CA ILE A 299 3.50 -13.98 2.85
C ILE A 299 4.38 -14.80 1.91
N ASP A 300 5.70 -14.84 2.13
CA ASP A 300 6.64 -15.64 1.33
C ASP A 300 6.28 -17.13 1.33
N LYS A 301 5.89 -17.66 2.49
CA LYS A 301 5.47 -19.07 2.62
C LYS A 301 4.14 -19.34 1.90
N ARG A 302 3.16 -18.44 2.03
CA ARG A 302 1.83 -18.58 1.37
C ARG A 302 1.92 -18.37 -0.14
N ALA A 303 2.86 -17.57 -0.60
CA ALA A 303 3.10 -17.30 -2.02
C ALA A 303 3.93 -18.38 -2.72
N GLU A 304 4.43 -19.40 -2.00
CA GLU A 304 5.22 -20.46 -2.64
C GLU A 304 4.39 -21.13 -3.74
N PRO A 305 4.92 -21.20 -4.99
CA PRO A 305 4.22 -21.84 -6.09
C PRO A 305 4.13 -23.35 -5.90
N ASP A 306 3.11 -23.94 -6.49
CA ASP A 306 2.98 -25.40 -6.51
C ASP A 306 4.08 -26.04 -7.36
N ASP A 307 4.57 -27.18 -6.92
CA ASP A 307 5.52 -27.97 -7.71
C ASP A 307 4.74 -28.89 -8.61
N ILE A 308 4.86 -28.66 -9.93
CA ILE A 308 4.10 -29.37 -10.97
C ILE A 308 5.03 -30.07 -11.95
N GLU A 309 4.57 -31.15 -12.53
CA GLU A 309 5.13 -31.68 -13.76
C GLU A 309 4.59 -30.90 -14.94
N PHE A 310 5.43 -30.55 -15.91
CA PHE A 310 4.98 -29.86 -17.12
C PHE A 310 4.05 -30.73 -17.95
N LEU A 311 3.14 -30.14 -18.71
CA LEU A 311 2.21 -30.86 -19.58
C LEU A 311 2.90 -31.62 -20.71
N VAL A 312 4.08 -31.16 -21.11
CA VAL A 312 4.92 -31.78 -22.12
C VAL A 312 6.36 -31.86 -21.63
N GLU A 313 7.09 -32.90 -22.06
CA GLU A 313 8.52 -32.98 -21.78
C GLU A 313 9.27 -31.92 -22.58
N SER A 314 10.08 -31.09 -21.92
CA SER A 314 10.91 -30.07 -22.56
C SER A 314 12.12 -29.73 -21.68
N GLU A 315 13.31 -29.82 -22.26
CA GLU A 315 14.54 -29.40 -21.60
C GLU A 315 14.57 -27.88 -21.35
N ILE A 316 13.99 -27.10 -22.26
CA ILE A 316 13.89 -25.63 -22.16
C ILE A 316 12.97 -25.24 -21.01
N LEU A 317 11.78 -25.85 -20.90
CA LEU A 317 10.87 -25.58 -19.77
C LEU A 317 11.50 -25.96 -18.44
N GLU A 318 12.22 -27.10 -18.36
CA GLU A 318 12.91 -27.48 -17.11
C GLU A 318 14.01 -26.49 -16.72
N LYS A 319 14.77 -25.96 -17.67
CA LYS A 319 15.76 -24.91 -17.41
C LYS A 319 15.10 -23.60 -16.97
N LEU A 320 13.92 -23.29 -17.47
CA LEU A 320 13.14 -22.11 -17.10
C LEU A 320 12.38 -22.24 -15.77
N ARG A 321 12.20 -23.47 -15.25
CA ARG A 321 11.43 -23.73 -14.01
C ARG A 321 11.74 -22.79 -12.86
N PRO A 322 13.01 -22.44 -12.53
CA PRO A 322 13.32 -21.50 -11.45
C PRO A 322 12.77 -20.09 -11.71
N ALA A 323 12.88 -19.58 -12.94
CA ALA A 323 12.36 -18.27 -13.34
C ALA A 323 10.84 -18.27 -13.33
N MET A 324 10.19 -19.30 -13.83
CA MET A 324 8.74 -19.49 -13.80
C MET A 324 8.21 -19.52 -12.36
N LYS A 325 8.85 -20.28 -11.46
CA LYS A 325 8.50 -20.28 -10.03
C LYS A 325 8.66 -18.89 -9.41
N HIS A 326 9.71 -18.16 -9.78
CA HIS A 326 9.92 -16.81 -9.28
C HIS A 326 8.79 -15.86 -9.74
N VAL A 327 8.43 -15.85 -11.02
CA VAL A 327 7.30 -15.07 -11.52
C VAL A 327 5.99 -15.46 -10.84
N ALA A 328 5.68 -16.75 -10.73
CA ALA A 328 4.49 -17.24 -10.05
C ALA A 328 4.43 -16.77 -8.58
N LYS A 329 5.57 -16.81 -7.87
CA LYS A 329 5.68 -16.33 -6.49
C LYS A 329 5.42 -14.83 -6.36
N GLU A 330 6.01 -14.00 -7.23
CA GLU A 330 5.79 -12.55 -7.21
C GLU A 330 4.34 -12.18 -7.53
N ILE A 331 3.69 -12.89 -8.45
CA ILE A 331 2.25 -12.72 -8.72
C ILE A 331 1.41 -13.08 -7.49
N LYS A 332 1.64 -14.24 -6.88
CA LYS A 332 0.93 -14.66 -5.64
C LYS A 332 1.14 -13.65 -4.50
N LYS A 333 2.37 -13.13 -4.31
CA LYS A 333 2.66 -12.07 -3.33
C LYS A 333 1.87 -10.80 -3.59
N ALA A 334 1.80 -10.35 -4.84
CA ALA A 334 1.05 -9.15 -5.20
C ALA A 334 -0.44 -9.31 -4.85
N ILE A 335 -1.03 -10.48 -5.14
CA ILE A 335 -2.42 -10.81 -4.81
C ILE A 335 -2.64 -10.82 -3.29
N ILE A 336 -1.79 -11.52 -2.53
CA ILE A 336 -1.87 -11.60 -1.07
C ILE A 336 -1.77 -10.20 -0.44
N LYS A 337 -0.92 -9.32 -0.99
CA LYS A 337 -0.78 -7.92 -0.57
C LYS A 337 -1.88 -6.99 -1.10
N SER A 338 -2.91 -7.54 -1.73
CA SER A 338 -4.03 -6.80 -2.34
C SER A 338 -3.57 -5.66 -3.27
N LYS A 339 -2.47 -5.86 -3.99
CA LYS A 339 -2.10 -4.96 -5.07
C LYS A 339 -3.04 -5.18 -6.26
N PRO A 340 -3.58 -4.13 -6.89
CA PRO A 340 -4.28 -4.26 -8.16
C PRO A 340 -3.36 -4.91 -9.20
N ILE A 341 -3.89 -5.84 -9.99
CA ILE A 341 -3.13 -6.53 -11.05
C ILE A 341 -3.54 -5.95 -12.40
N VAL A 342 -2.57 -5.47 -13.16
CA VAL A 342 -2.73 -5.13 -14.57
C VAL A 342 -2.02 -6.20 -15.39
N LEU A 343 -2.79 -6.98 -16.12
CA LEU A 343 -2.27 -8.00 -17.04
C LEU A 343 -2.27 -7.43 -18.46
N ARG A 344 -1.07 -7.05 -18.92
CA ARG A 344 -0.84 -6.54 -20.27
C ARG A 344 -0.42 -7.67 -21.19
N HIS A 345 -0.94 -7.66 -22.39
CA HIS A 345 -0.60 -8.68 -23.39
C HIS A 345 -0.62 -8.10 -24.81
N HIS A 346 0.17 -8.66 -25.71
CA HIS A 346 0.04 -8.38 -27.13
C HIS A 346 -1.34 -8.80 -27.64
N ALA A 347 -1.90 -8.05 -28.58
CA ALA A 347 -3.25 -8.28 -29.10
C ALA A 347 -3.22 -9.21 -30.33
N ASP A 348 -2.82 -10.45 -30.14
CA ASP A 348 -2.89 -11.54 -31.10
C ASP A 348 -3.21 -12.87 -30.43
N ALA A 349 -3.20 -13.99 -31.20
CA ALA A 349 -3.59 -15.28 -30.65
C ALA A 349 -2.66 -15.78 -29.55
N ASP A 350 -1.33 -15.53 -29.62
CA ASP A 350 -0.39 -15.94 -28.58
C ASP A 350 -0.58 -15.11 -27.31
N GLY A 351 -0.50 -13.79 -27.41
CA GLY A 351 -0.67 -12.92 -26.25
C GLY A 351 -2.03 -13.06 -25.57
N MET A 352 -3.11 -13.29 -26.34
CA MET A 352 -4.45 -13.49 -25.77
C MET A 352 -4.57 -14.83 -25.04
N THR A 353 -4.02 -15.93 -25.57
CA THR A 353 -4.01 -17.23 -24.89
C THR A 353 -3.15 -17.21 -23.63
N ALA A 354 -1.99 -16.54 -23.70
CA ALA A 354 -1.11 -16.31 -22.57
C ALA A 354 -1.82 -15.56 -21.44
N ALA A 355 -2.50 -14.45 -21.79
CA ALA A 355 -3.21 -13.64 -20.81
C ALA A 355 -4.38 -14.40 -20.18
N VAL A 356 -5.17 -15.13 -20.96
CA VAL A 356 -6.30 -15.91 -20.43
C VAL A 356 -5.80 -17.04 -19.51
N ALA A 357 -4.70 -17.71 -19.82
CA ALA A 357 -4.13 -18.71 -18.93
C ALA A 357 -3.79 -18.13 -17.55
N ILE A 358 -3.09 -17.00 -17.49
CA ILE A 358 -2.79 -16.31 -16.24
C ILE A 358 -4.07 -15.81 -15.54
N GLU A 359 -5.00 -15.19 -16.28
CA GLU A 359 -6.27 -14.70 -15.74
C GLU A 359 -7.04 -15.81 -15.01
N ARG A 360 -7.17 -17.00 -15.61
CA ARG A 360 -7.87 -18.14 -14.99
C ARG A 360 -7.21 -18.57 -13.68
N ALA A 361 -5.90 -18.54 -13.59
CA ALA A 361 -5.18 -18.91 -12.38
C ALA A 361 -5.33 -17.89 -11.25
N ILE A 362 -5.30 -16.57 -11.57
CA ILE A 362 -5.25 -15.52 -10.55
C ILE A 362 -6.62 -15.07 -10.04
N LEU A 363 -7.67 -15.07 -10.87
CA LEU A 363 -8.99 -14.58 -10.47
C LEU A 363 -9.58 -15.31 -9.25
N PRO A 364 -9.49 -16.65 -9.12
CA PRO A 364 -9.94 -17.35 -7.92
C PRO A 364 -9.21 -16.87 -6.66
N LEU A 365 -7.89 -16.65 -6.74
CA LEU A 365 -7.07 -16.15 -5.62
C LEU A 365 -7.43 -14.72 -5.24
N ILE A 366 -7.67 -13.86 -6.23
CA ILE A 366 -8.11 -12.47 -5.99
C ILE A 366 -9.46 -12.45 -5.26
N ARG A 367 -10.40 -13.33 -5.66
CA ARG A 367 -11.70 -13.46 -4.99
C ARG A 367 -11.58 -14.04 -3.58
N GLU A 368 -10.66 -14.97 -3.36
CA GLU A 368 -10.39 -15.55 -2.04
C GLU A 368 -9.88 -14.47 -1.07
N VAL A 369 -8.96 -13.61 -1.51
CA VAL A 369 -8.36 -12.56 -0.68
C VAL A 369 -9.32 -11.38 -0.45
N GLY A 370 -9.98 -10.88 -1.51
CA GLY A 370 -10.76 -9.64 -1.46
C GLY A 370 -12.29 -9.81 -1.47
N GLY A 371 -12.81 -11.05 -1.64
CA GLY A 371 -14.22 -11.34 -1.78
C GLY A 371 -14.70 -11.39 -3.23
N ALA A 372 -15.99 -11.75 -3.43
CA ALA A 372 -16.56 -12.04 -4.76
C ALA A 372 -16.40 -10.90 -5.78
N ASP A 373 -16.50 -9.65 -5.33
CA ASP A 373 -16.42 -8.48 -6.21
C ASP A 373 -14.98 -7.95 -6.41
N ALA A 374 -13.99 -8.59 -5.77
CA ALA A 374 -12.60 -8.11 -5.81
C ALA A 374 -12.03 -8.05 -7.24
N GLU A 375 -12.44 -8.95 -8.12
CA GLU A 375 -11.96 -8.95 -9.51
C GLU A 375 -12.26 -7.63 -10.25
N TYR A 376 -13.37 -6.97 -9.95
CA TYR A 376 -13.73 -5.70 -10.60
C TYR A 376 -12.89 -4.51 -10.12
N HIS A 377 -12.26 -4.63 -8.97
CA HIS A 377 -11.47 -3.56 -8.35
C HIS A 377 -9.97 -3.81 -8.38
N TYR A 378 -9.56 -5.09 -8.37
CA TYR A 378 -8.16 -5.48 -8.24
C TYR A 378 -7.60 -6.20 -9.46
N TYR A 379 -8.34 -6.27 -10.57
CA TYR A 379 -7.87 -6.91 -11.79
C TYR A 379 -8.30 -6.15 -13.04
N ARG A 380 -7.37 -6.05 -14.00
CA ARG A 380 -7.63 -5.54 -15.35
C ARG A 380 -6.77 -6.29 -16.36
N ARG A 381 -7.41 -6.84 -17.41
CA ARG A 381 -6.73 -7.30 -18.61
C ARG A 381 -6.70 -6.16 -19.63
N ALA A 382 -5.50 -5.84 -20.14
CA ALA A 382 -5.28 -4.68 -21.00
C ALA A 382 -4.43 -5.06 -22.22
N PRO A 383 -5.02 -5.11 -23.42
CA PRO A 383 -4.26 -5.42 -24.63
C PRO A 383 -3.34 -4.26 -25.03
N SER A 384 -2.12 -4.59 -25.46
CA SER A 384 -1.18 -3.73 -26.17
C SER A 384 -1.33 -3.97 -27.66
N LYS A 385 -1.24 -2.91 -28.45
CA LYS A 385 -1.44 -3.00 -29.90
C LYS A 385 -0.20 -3.49 -30.65
N ALA A 386 0.96 -3.19 -30.11
CA ALA A 386 2.26 -3.65 -30.57
C ALA A 386 2.79 -4.73 -29.62
N PRO A 387 3.76 -5.56 -30.04
CA PRO A 387 4.42 -6.51 -29.15
C PRO A 387 5.40 -5.83 -28.18
N PHE A 388 5.07 -4.63 -27.72
CA PHE A 388 5.86 -3.79 -26.83
C PHE A 388 4.96 -3.12 -25.82
N TYR A 389 5.50 -2.86 -24.61
CA TYR A 389 4.89 -2.01 -23.61
C TYR A 389 5.19 -0.55 -23.92
N GLU A 390 4.32 0.09 -24.70
CA GLU A 390 4.55 1.45 -25.20
C GLU A 390 4.20 2.54 -24.16
N MET A 391 4.72 3.76 -24.41
CA MET A 391 4.39 4.95 -23.60
C MET A 391 2.88 5.20 -23.49
N MET A 392 2.11 4.86 -24.51
CA MET A 392 0.67 4.97 -24.51
C MET A 392 0.02 3.98 -23.50
N ASP A 393 0.59 2.80 -23.37
CA ASP A 393 0.09 1.75 -22.48
C ASP A 393 0.32 2.13 -21.02
N ILE A 394 1.56 2.51 -20.66
CA ILE A 394 1.85 2.96 -19.28
C ILE A 394 1.06 4.22 -18.93
N THR A 395 0.88 5.16 -19.85
CA THR A 395 0.09 6.38 -19.58
C THR A 395 -1.35 6.03 -19.23
N ARG A 396 -1.96 5.05 -19.91
CA ARG A 396 -3.30 4.55 -19.60
C ARG A 396 -3.36 3.84 -18.26
N ASP A 397 -2.40 2.94 -18.01
CA ASP A 397 -2.33 2.21 -16.75
C ASP A 397 -2.20 3.15 -15.56
N LEU A 398 -1.33 4.16 -15.67
CA LEU A 398 -1.16 5.20 -14.66
C LEU A 398 -2.41 6.05 -14.47
N SER A 399 -3.09 6.45 -15.56
CA SER A 399 -4.32 7.24 -15.45
C SER A 399 -5.37 6.52 -14.60
N PHE A 400 -5.60 5.23 -14.87
CA PHE A 400 -6.52 4.42 -14.08
C PHE A 400 -6.02 4.19 -12.65
N ALA A 401 -4.74 3.86 -12.47
CA ALA A 401 -4.17 3.59 -11.15
C ALA A 401 -4.23 4.81 -10.23
N LEU A 402 -3.92 6.01 -10.74
CA LEU A 402 -3.99 7.26 -9.98
C LEU A 402 -5.43 7.64 -9.63
N ASP A 403 -6.39 7.44 -10.54
CA ASP A 403 -7.81 7.64 -10.27
C ASP A 403 -8.31 6.68 -9.18
N ASP A 404 -7.94 5.40 -9.24
CA ASP A 404 -8.34 4.39 -8.27
C ASP A 404 -7.67 4.64 -6.91
N ALA A 405 -6.41 5.08 -6.90
CA ALA A 405 -5.73 5.49 -5.67
C ALA A 405 -6.43 6.70 -5.02
N ALA A 406 -6.79 7.73 -5.81
CA ALA A 406 -7.43 8.92 -5.30
C ALA A 406 -8.87 8.66 -4.79
N ARG A 407 -9.64 7.79 -5.48
CA ARG A 407 -11.06 7.53 -5.15
C ARG A 407 -11.24 6.42 -4.10
N HIS A 408 -10.37 5.43 -4.11
CA HIS A 408 -10.54 4.19 -3.35
C HIS A 408 -9.40 3.87 -2.40
N GLY A 409 -8.34 4.70 -2.38
CA GLY A 409 -7.15 4.46 -1.56
C GLY A 409 -6.40 3.19 -1.94
N GLN A 410 -6.47 2.77 -3.22
CA GLN A 410 -5.76 1.60 -3.71
C GLN A 410 -4.27 1.86 -3.85
N LYS A 411 -3.46 0.81 -3.69
CA LYS A 411 -2.02 0.85 -3.99
C LYS A 411 -1.78 0.95 -5.49
N MET A 412 -0.57 1.38 -5.89
CA MET A 412 -0.13 1.25 -7.29
C MET A 412 -0.15 -0.22 -7.72
N PRO A 413 -0.52 -0.51 -8.98
CA PRO A 413 -0.69 -1.87 -9.47
C PRO A 413 0.62 -2.65 -9.53
N PHE A 414 0.49 -3.96 -9.57
CA PHE A 414 1.51 -4.88 -10.04
C PHE A 414 1.21 -5.21 -11.51
N VAL A 415 2.18 -5.02 -12.40
CA VAL A 415 1.99 -5.23 -13.83
C VAL A 415 2.59 -6.55 -14.26
N ILE A 416 1.80 -7.38 -14.93
CA ILE A 416 2.23 -8.63 -15.56
C ILE A 416 2.24 -8.37 -17.06
N LEU A 417 3.42 -8.43 -17.66
CA LEU A 417 3.61 -8.28 -19.11
C LEU A 417 3.73 -9.67 -19.71
N VAL A 418 2.86 -10.00 -20.67
CA VAL A 418 2.89 -11.28 -21.38
C VAL A 418 2.90 -11.04 -22.88
N ASP A 419 3.80 -11.72 -23.58
CA ASP A 419 4.02 -11.56 -25.02
C ASP A 419 4.41 -10.12 -25.40
N ASN A 420 5.10 -9.48 -24.51
CA ASN A 420 5.74 -8.17 -24.61
C ASN A 420 6.62 -7.93 -23.37
N GLY A 421 7.41 -6.86 -23.38
CA GLY A 421 8.17 -6.44 -22.21
C GLY A 421 9.64 -6.92 -22.17
N SER A 422 10.11 -7.63 -23.20
CA SER A 422 11.49 -8.14 -23.23
C SER A 422 12.47 -7.25 -24.01
N THR A 423 12.02 -6.24 -24.72
CA THR A 423 12.83 -5.54 -25.72
C THR A 423 13.26 -4.13 -25.27
N GLU A 424 14.24 -3.54 -25.95
CA GLU A 424 14.70 -2.17 -25.65
C GLU A 424 13.55 -1.14 -25.76
N GLU A 425 12.59 -1.37 -26.68
CA GLU A 425 11.44 -0.52 -26.92
C GLU A 425 10.51 -0.40 -25.70
N ASP A 426 10.53 -1.36 -24.79
CA ASP A 426 9.73 -1.36 -23.56
C ASP A 426 10.32 -0.44 -22.49
N THR A 427 11.64 -0.16 -22.56
CA THR A 427 12.40 0.57 -21.54
C THR A 427 11.83 1.95 -21.18
N PRO A 428 11.38 2.80 -22.12
CA PRO A 428 10.81 4.10 -21.78
C PRO A 428 9.56 4.00 -20.89
N ALA A 429 8.67 3.04 -21.19
CA ALA A 429 7.46 2.82 -20.40
C ALA A 429 7.80 2.24 -19.01
N MET A 430 8.75 1.31 -18.93
CA MET A 430 9.22 0.74 -17.67
C MET A 430 9.86 1.79 -16.76
N LYS A 431 10.67 2.71 -17.32
CA LYS A 431 11.23 3.85 -16.56
C LYS A 431 10.13 4.72 -15.96
N GLN A 432 9.08 5.01 -16.74
CA GLN A 432 7.94 5.78 -16.22
C GLN A 432 7.20 5.04 -15.11
N ALA A 433 6.99 3.72 -15.25
CA ALA A 433 6.37 2.88 -14.25
C ALA A 433 7.14 2.89 -12.92
N GLN A 434 8.48 2.84 -12.97
CA GLN A 434 9.34 2.91 -11.78
C GLN A 434 9.22 4.21 -11.00
N VAL A 435 8.98 5.35 -11.67
CA VAL A 435 8.77 6.65 -10.99
C VAL A 435 7.60 6.58 -10.00
N TYR A 436 6.61 5.75 -10.31
CA TYR A 436 5.41 5.52 -9.47
C TYR A 436 5.51 4.28 -8.58
N GLY A 437 6.68 3.63 -8.52
CA GLY A 437 6.89 2.44 -7.69
C GLY A 437 6.10 1.22 -8.16
N ILE A 438 5.80 1.12 -9.45
CA ILE A 438 5.10 -0.02 -10.06
C ILE A 438 6.08 -1.17 -10.24
N ASP A 439 5.79 -2.30 -9.60
CA ASP A 439 6.53 -3.55 -9.79
C ASP A 439 6.01 -4.29 -11.02
N MET A 440 6.93 -4.92 -11.78
CA MET A 440 6.61 -5.60 -13.04
C MET A 440 7.29 -6.97 -13.10
N VAL A 441 6.60 -7.92 -13.76
CA VAL A 441 7.17 -9.19 -14.22
C VAL A 441 6.89 -9.39 -15.69
N VAL A 442 7.77 -10.12 -16.38
CA VAL A 442 7.64 -10.43 -17.81
C VAL A 442 7.63 -11.94 -18.03
N ILE A 443 6.73 -12.39 -18.90
CA ILE A 443 6.72 -13.73 -19.50
C ILE A 443 6.59 -13.53 -21.00
N ASP A 444 7.66 -13.78 -21.75
CA ASP A 444 7.74 -13.41 -23.16
C ASP A 444 8.69 -14.35 -23.91
N HIS A 445 8.60 -14.37 -25.24
CA HIS A 445 9.47 -15.14 -26.13
C HIS A 445 10.16 -14.28 -27.20
N HIS A 446 9.89 -12.99 -27.24
CA HIS A 446 10.62 -12.06 -28.10
C HIS A 446 12.09 -11.99 -27.70
N HIS A 447 12.97 -11.59 -28.64
CA HIS A 447 14.41 -11.55 -28.36
C HIS A 447 14.71 -10.55 -27.25
N PRO A 448 15.22 -11.00 -26.07
CA PRO A 448 15.36 -10.15 -24.90
C PRO A 448 16.54 -9.19 -25.04
N ASP A 449 16.38 -7.99 -24.47
CA ASP A 449 17.45 -7.02 -24.27
C ASP A 449 17.79 -6.91 -22.76
N GLU A 450 19.08 -6.99 -22.42
CA GLU A 450 19.54 -7.00 -21.02
C GLU A 450 19.17 -5.70 -20.27
N THR A 451 18.88 -4.61 -20.99
CA THR A 451 18.52 -3.33 -20.37
C THR A 451 17.18 -3.33 -19.67
N VAL A 452 16.28 -4.28 -19.95
CA VAL A 452 14.96 -4.35 -19.32
C VAL A 452 14.99 -4.99 -17.95
N ASP A 453 15.92 -5.92 -17.69
CA ASP A 453 15.94 -6.72 -16.46
C ASP A 453 16.06 -5.89 -15.19
N GLN A 454 16.74 -4.73 -15.25
CA GLN A 454 16.86 -3.82 -14.12
C GLN A 454 15.54 -3.21 -13.63
N TYR A 455 14.48 -3.29 -14.46
CA TYR A 455 13.14 -2.75 -14.15
C TYR A 455 12.18 -3.83 -13.67
N LEU A 456 12.58 -5.10 -13.72
CA LEU A 456 11.72 -6.25 -13.49
C LEU A 456 11.99 -6.93 -12.14
N ARG A 457 10.95 -7.48 -11.54
CA ARG A 457 11.08 -8.38 -10.39
C ARG A 457 11.50 -9.78 -10.83
N ALA A 458 11.00 -10.23 -11.97
CA ALA A 458 11.34 -11.51 -12.56
C ALA A 458 11.05 -11.50 -14.06
N HIS A 459 11.81 -12.28 -14.84
CA HIS A 459 11.71 -12.37 -16.29
C HIS A 459 11.80 -13.84 -16.71
N VAL A 460 10.82 -14.32 -17.46
CA VAL A 460 10.79 -15.63 -18.10
C VAL A 460 10.91 -15.43 -19.60
N ASN A 461 12.03 -15.88 -20.17
CA ASN A 461 12.25 -15.85 -21.62
C ASN A 461 13.09 -17.07 -22.05
N PRO A 462 12.67 -17.84 -23.06
CA PRO A 462 13.39 -19.02 -23.53
C PRO A 462 14.86 -18.72 -23.93
N ALA A 463 15.14 -17.56 -24.49
CA ALA A 463 16.49 -17.16 -24.90
C ALA A 463 17.49 -17.12 -23.75
N HIS A 464 17.05 -16.85 -22.52
CA HIS A 464 17.93 -16.84 -21.33
C HIS A 464 18.53 -18.21 -20.99
N VAL A 465 17.94 -19.29 -21.50
CA VAL A 465 18.39 -20.67 -21.25
C VAL A 465 18.83 -21.41 -22.51
N GLY A 466 19.01 -20.69 -23.61
CA GLY A 466 19.43 -21.22 -24.89
C GLY A 466 18.31 -21.83 -25.74
N GLY A 467 17.05 -21.48 -25.41
CA GLY A 467 15.89 -21.72 -26.27
C GLY A 467 15.71 -20.59 -27.27
N ASP A 468 14.63 -20.66 -28.06
CA ASP A 468 14.27 -19.67 -29.04
C ASP A 468 12.78 -19.30 -28.96
N PHE A 469 12.34 -18.39 -29.85
CA PHE A 469 10.96 -17.91 -29.93
C PHE A 469 9.93 -18.99 -30.29
N GLY A 470 10.34 -20.20 -30.65
CA GLY A 470 9.42 -21.31 -30.95
C GLY A 470 8.69 -21.83 -29.70
N VAL A 471 9.24 -21.61 -28.50
CA VAL A 471 8.51 -21.81 -27.24
C VAL A 471 7.68 -20.56 -26.96
N THR A 472 6.43 -20.53 -27.43
CA THR A 472 5.57 -19.36 -27.41
C THR A 472 5.12 -18.92 -26.03
N THR A 473 4.69 -17.68 -25.87
CA THR A 473 4.29 -17.12 -24.58
C THR A 473 3.08 -17.86 -23.98
N GLY A 474 2.13 -18.31 -24.80
CA GLY A 474 0.99 -19.10 -24.32
C GLY A 474 1.40 -20.44 -23.70
N MET A 475 2.49 -21.08 -24.18
CA MET A 475 3.05 -22.27 -23.55
C MET A 475 3.62 -21.94 -22.19
N LEU A 476 4.45 -20.90 -22.10
CA LEU A 476 5.07 -20.43 -20.86
C LEU A 476 4.02 -20.04 -19.81
N CYS A 477 3.05 -19.22 -20.20
CA CYS A 477 2.00 -18.72 -19.33
C CYS A 477 1.06 -19.84 -18.83
N THR A 478 0.81 -20.87 -19.64
CA THR A 478 0.02 -22.03 -19.19
C THR A 478 0.72 -22.78 -18.06
N GLU A 479 2.03 -22.99 -18.14
CA GLU A 479 2.77 -23.65 -17.07
C GLU A 479 2.92 -22.77 -15.82
N VAL A 480 3.16 -21.47 -15.98
CA VAL A 480 3.15 -20.51 -14.86
C VAL A 480 1.78 -20.45 -14.18
N ALA A 481 0.69 -20.44 -14.97
CA ALA A 481 -0.68 -20.46 -14.44
C ALA A 481 -0.93 -21.71 -13.58
N ARG A 482 -0.44 -22.88 -14.01
CA ARG A 482 -0.53 -24.13 -13.24
C ARG A 482 0.32 -24.10 -11.96
N MET A 483 1.46 -23.41 -11.94
CA MET A 483 2.26 -23.20 -10.73
C MET A 483 1.54 -22.26 -9.74
N ILE A 484 0.75 -21.31 -10.24
CA ILE A 484 -0.06 -20.42 -9.40
C ILE A 484 -1.28 -21.16 -8.84
N ASN A 485 -1.98 -21.90 -9.70
CA ASN A 485 -3.20 -22.63 -9.37
C ASN A 485 -3.32 -23.90 -10.22
N PRO A 486 -2.92 -25.06 -9.72
CA PRO A 486 -2.98 -26.32 -10.46
C PRO A 486 -4.41 -26.72 -10.89
N GLY A 487 -5.43 -26.25 -10.18
CA GLY A 487 -6.84 -26.58 -10.43
C GLY A 487 -7.39 -26.09 -11.79
N VAL A 488 -6.67 -25.17 -12.46
CA VAL A 488 -7.15 -24.60 -13.74
C VAL A 488 -6.74 -25.41 -14.96
N VAL A 489 -5.97 -26.50 -14.81
CA VAL A 489 -5.39 -27.26 -15.90
C VAL A 489 -6.40 -27.68 -16.98
N ASP A 490 -7.57 -28.17 -16.58
CA ASP A 490 -8.58 -28.65 -17.54
C ASP A 490 -9.21 -27.53 -18.36
N GLU A 491 -9.22 -26.30 -17.85
CA GLU A 491 -9.71 -25.14 -18.59
C GLU A 491 -8.68 -24.62 -19.59
N ILE A 492 -7.38 -24.68 -19.27
CA ILE A 492 -6.34 -23.96 -20.02
C ILE A 492 -5.41 -24.84 -20.87
N LYS A 493 -5.43 -26.17 -20.71
CA LYS A 493 -4.47 -27.09 -21.35
C LYS A 493 -4.45 -27.06 -22.89
N HIS A 494 -5.49 -26.50 -23.53
CA HIS A 494 -5.57 -26.38 -24.99
C HIS A 494 -5.01 -25.04 -25.51
N LEU A 495 -4.82 -24.04 -24.62
CA LEU A 495 -4.33 -22.71 -24.99
C LEU A 495 -2.92 -22.73 -25.60
N PRO A 496 -1.95 -23.53 -25.11
CA PRO A 496 -0.62 -23.66 -25.74
C PRO A 496 -0.67 -24.10 -27.19
N ALA A 497 -1.60 -24.99 -27.53
CA ALA A 497 -1.74 -25.47 -28.92
C ALA A 497 -2.30 -24.37 -29.84
N ILE A 498 -3.22 -23.53 -29.36
CA ILE A 498 -3.73 -22.36 -30.09
C ILE A 498 -2.62 -21.33 -30.28
N SER A 499 -1.88 -21.03 -29.24
CA SER A 499 -0.71 -20.15 -29.25
C SER A 499 0.34 -20.58 -30.26
N ALA A 500 0.76 -21.86 -30.20
CA ALA A 500 1.72 -22.47 -31.12
C ALA A 500 1.33 -22.30 -32.59
N VAL A 501 0.04 -22.50 -32.91
CA VAL A 501 -0.47 -22.36 -34.25
C VAL A 501 -0.59 -20.90 -34.69
N GLY A 502 -0.96 -20.00 -33.76
CA GLY A 502 -1.04 -18.54 -34.00
C GLY A 502 0.31 -17.99 -34.43
N ASP A 503 1.36 -18.35 -33.73
CA ASP A 503 2.75 -17.94 -33.99
C ASP A 503 3.48 -18.79 -35.03
N ARG A 504 2.79 -19.79 -35.58
CA ARG A 504 3.38 -20.70 -36.58
C ARG A 504 4.63 -21.40 -36.10
N SER A 505 4.68 -21.71 -34.77
CA SER A 505 5.81 -22.41 -34.18
C SER A 505 5.94 -23.83 -34.73
N ASP A 506 7.16 -24.20 -35.07
CA ASP A 506 7.54 -25.57 -35.48
C ASP A 506 8.44 -26.26 -34.47
N ALA A 507 8.57 -25.68 -33.25
CA ALA A 507 9.31 -26.26 -32.12
C ALA A 507 8.76 -27.64 -31.71
N ASP A 508 9.59 -28.43 -31.06
CA ASP A 508 9.17 -29.74 -30.54
C ASP A 508 8.06 -29.62 -29.49
N GLU A 509 8.16 -28.58 -28.62
CA GLU A 509 7.15 -28.26 -27.65
C GLU A 509 5.80 -27.95 -28.30
N ALA A 510 5.78 -27.17 -29.39
CA ALA A 510 4.57 -26.84 -30.14
C ALA A 510 3.88 -28.12 -30.65
N ARG A 511 4.64 -29.06 -31.24
CA ARG A 511 4.11 -30.33 -31.71
C ARG A 511 3.51 -31.16 -30.58
N ARG A 512 4.18 -31.24 -29.44
CA ARG A 512 3.70 -31.98 -28.24
C ARG A 512 2.44 -31.37 -27.64
N TYR A 513 2.33 -30.04 -27.54
CA TYR A 513 1.11 -29.39 -27.08
C TYR A 513 -0.06 -29.59 -28.05
N ILE A 514 0.17 -29.58 -29.39
CA ILE A 514 -0.86 -29.86 -30.38
C ILE A 514 -1.29 -31.32 -30.25
N GLU A 515 -0.35 -32.27 -30.09
CA GLU A 515 -0.66 -33.69 -29.88
C GLU A 515 -1.45 -33.93 -28.59
N LEU A 516 -1.12 -33.26 -27.52
CA LEU A 516 -1.79 -33.35 -26.20
C LEU A 516 -3.30 -33.13 -26.30
N VAL A 517 -3.78 -32.32 -27.25
CA VAL A 517 -5.19 -31.94 -27.39
C VAL A 517 -5.82 -32.52 -28.68
N SER A 518 -5.12 -33.41 -29.38
CA SER A 518 -5.54 -33.93 -30.69
C SER A 518 -6.82 -34.80 -30.64
N ASP A 519 -7.19 -35.27 -29.44
CA ASP A 519 -8.45 -35.96 -29.15
C ASP A 519 -9.67 -35.03 -29.25
N LYS A 520 -9.48 -33.73 -29.03
CA LYS A 520 -10.56 -32.73 -29.02
C LYS A 520 -10.49 -31.72 -30.16
N TYR A 521 -9.30 -31.42 -30.65
CA TYR A 521 -9.07 -30.40 -31.67
C TYR A 521 -8.16 -30.90 -32.75
N SER A 522 -8.65 -30.87 -34.00
CA SER A 522 -7.79 -31.04 -35.16
C SER A 522 -6.89 -29.82 -35.38
N LEU A 523 -5.78 -29.97 -36.07
CA LEU A 523 -4.89 -28.86 -36.43
C LEU A 523 -5.63 -27.74 -37.19
N GLY A 524 -6.61 -28.12 -38.02
CA GLY A 524 -7.45 -27.15 -38.74
C GLY A 524 -8.29 -26.31 -37.80
N GLN A 525 -8.93 -26.93 -36.81
CA GLN A 525 -9.73 -26.19 -35.82
C GLN A 525 -8.85 -25.26 -34.95
N LEU A 526 -7.65 -25.68 -34.55
CA LEU A 526 -6.72 -24.80 -33.82
C LEU A 526 -6.34 -23.58 -34.68
N LYS A 527 -6.09 -23.76 -35.99
CA LYS A 527 -5.82 -22.66 -36.93
C LYS A 527 -7.01 -21.72 -37.08
N ASP A 528 -8.21 -22.26 -37.15
CA ASP A 528 -9.43 -21.46 -37.23
C ASP A 528 -9.64 -20.64 -35.97
N ILE A 529 -9.41 -21.22 -34.78
CA ILE A 529 -9.48 -20.49 -33.49
C ILE A 529 -8.44 -19.36 -33.45
N ALA A 530 -7.19 -19.64 -33.80
CA ALA A 530 -6.13 -18.62 -33.82
C ALA A 530 -6.45 -17.49 -34.80
N LEU A 531 -6.94 -17.81 -35.99
CA LEU A 531 -7.36 -16.80 -36.99
C LEU A 531 -8.53 -15.96 -36.48
N ALA A 532 -9.53 -16.59 -35.85
CA ALA A 532 -10.67 -15.88 -35.29
C ALA A 532 -10.27 -14.93 -34.13
N LEU A 533 -9.32 -15.36 -33.28
CA LEU A 533 -8.75 -14.52 -32.24
C LEU A 533 -8.02 -13.30 -32.80
N ASP A 534 -7.16 -13.50 -33.79
CA ASP A 534 -6.45 -12.43 -34.50
C ASP A 534 -7.41 -11.45 -35.18
N PHE A 535 -8.49 -11.97 -35.78
CA PHE A 535 -9.49 -11.15 -36.43
C PHE A 535 -10.27 -10.32 -35.41
N GLU A 536 -10.70 -10.92 -34.31
CA GLU A 536 -11.41 -10.22 -33.23
C GLU A 536 -10.51 -9.20 -32.54
N ALA A 537 -9.24 -9.52 -32.27
CA ALA A 537 -8.25 -8.60 -31.69
C ALA A 537 -8.11 -7.30 -32.49
N PHE A 538 -8.13 -7.39 -33.81
CA PHE A 538 -8.08 -6.22 -34.69
C PHE A 538 -9.26 -5.24 -34.43
N TRP A 539 -10.46 -5.77 -34.19
CA TRP A 539 -11.65 -4.97 -33.93
C TRP A 539 -11.81 -4.52 -32.48
N LEU A 540 -11.38 -5.33 -31.51
CA LEU A 540 -11.39 -4.99 -30.10
C LEU A 540 -10.47 -3.79 -29.78
N LYS A 541 -9.38 -3.61 -30.51
CA LYS A 541 -8.38 -2.53 -30.33
C LYS A 541 -7.77 -2.53 -28.93
N PHE A 542 -8.39 -1.78 -28.00
CA PHE A 542 -7.93 -1.63 -26.62
C PHE A 542 -8.89 -2.23 -25.60
N SER A 543 -9.96 -2.86 -26.07
CA SER A 543 -10.89 -3.58 -25.19
C SER A 543 -10.37 -4.98 -24.93
N SER A 544 -10.50 -5.44 -23.69
CA SER A 544 -10.13 -6.81 -23.33
C SER A 544 -11.00 -7.87 -23.99
N GLY A 545 -12.23 -7.54 -24.36
CA GLY A 545 -13.19 -8.47 -24.97
C GLY A 545 -13.44 -9.74 -24.16
N LYS A 546 -13.34 -9.67 -22.82
CA LYS A 546 -13.26 -10.84 -21.92
C LYS A 546 -14.19 -11.99 -22.34
N ASN A 547 -15.48 -11.75 -22.42
CA ASN A 547 -16.46 -12.81 -22.69
C ASN A 547 -16.38 -13.36 -24.13
N ILE A 548 -16.18 -12.49 -25.13
CA ILE A 548 -16.10 -12.96 -26.53
C ILE A 548 -14.79 -13.73 -26.77
N VAL A 549 -13.71 -13.37 -26.10
CA VAL A 549 -12.44 -14.10 -26.15
C VAL A 549 -12.58 -15.46 -25.50
N ASP A 550 -13.29 -15.55 -24.37
CA ASP A 550 -13.60 -16.80 -23.70
C ASP A 550 -14.43 -17.73 -24.60
N ASP A 551 -15.43 -17.20 -25.30
CA ASP A 551 -16.23 -17.96 -26.26
C ASP A 551 -15.37 -18.46 -27.47
N LEU A 552 -14.46 -17.61 -27.98
CA LEU A 552 -13.53 -17.99 -29.04
C LEU A 552 -12.54 -19.08 -28.61
N MET A 553 -12.13 -19.11 -27.37
CA MET A 553 -11.22 -20.12 -26.80
C MET A 553 -11.96 -21.39 -26.33
N ASN A 554 -13.26 -21.50 -26.56
CA ASN A 554 -14.09 -22.61 -26.08
C ASN A 554 -14.10 -22.80 -24.58
N MET A 555 -14.07 -21.68 -23.86
CA MET A 555 -14.13 -21.63 -22.38
C MET A 555 -15.53 -21.27 -21.86
N GLY A 556 -16.48 -21.05 -22.75
CA GLY A 556 -17.89 -20.76 -22.51
C GLY A 556 -18.82 -21.79 -23.11
N ASP A 557 -19.87 -21.33 -23.82
CA ASP A 557 -20.81 -22.21 -24.54
C ASP A 557 -20.20 -22.75 -25.87
N SER A 558 -19.98 -24.05 -25.94
CA SER A 558 -19.38 -24.72 -27.10
C SER A 558 -20.20 -24.53 -28.40
N THR A 559 -21.52 -24.29 -28.28
CA THR A 559 -22.38 -24.01 -29.46
C THR A 559 -22.12 -22.61 -30.00
N ILE A 560 -21.93 -21.65 -29.10
CA ILE A 560 -21.53 -20.26 -29.43
C ILE A 560 -20.13 -20.29 -30.05
N HIS A 561 -19.17 -20.96 -29.41
CA HIS A 561 -17.82 -21.15 -29.92
C HIS A 561 -17.80 -21.58 -31.37
N THR A 562 -18.44 -22.71 -31.68
CA THR A 562 -18.42 -23.29 -33.04
C THR A 562 -18.97 -22.33 -34.09
N LYS A 563 -20.08 -21.65 -33.77
CA LYS A 563 -20.70 -20.70 -34.70
C LYS A 563 -19.87 -19.44 -34.88
N LEU A 564 -19.32 -18.92 -33.79
CA LEU A 564 -18.55 -17.68 -33.77
C LEU A 564 -17.23 -17.86 -34.55
N VAL A 565 -16.44 -18.89 -34.21
CA VAL A 565 -15.19 -19.20 -34.91
C VAL A 565 -15.43 -19.35 -36.42
N LYS A 566 -16.47 -20.13 -36.84
CA LYS A 566 -16.80 -20.29 -38.25
C LYS A 566 -17.10 -18.96 -38.93
N LEU A 567 -17.97 -18.13 -38.32
CA LEU A 567 -18.35 -16.82 -38.86
C LEU A 567 -17.14 -15.90 -39.04
N LEU A 568 -16.31 -15.78 -37.99
CA LEU A 568 -15.15 -14.89 -38.01
C LEU A 568 -14.08 -15.36 -38.99
N CYS A 569 -13.86 -16.68 -39.12
CA CYS A 569 -12.95 -17.24 -40.11
C CYS A 569 -13.43 -16.99 -41.55
N GLU A 570 -14.74 -17.13 -41.84
CA GLU A 570 -15.29 -16.80 -43.14
C GLU A 570 -15.05 -15.34 -43.52
N GLN A 571 -15.28 -14.41 -42.57
CA GLN A 571 -15.03 -12.98 -42.74
C GLN A 571 -13.56 -12.66 -42.91
N ALA A 572 -12.70 -13.20 -42.02
CA ALA A 572 -11.26 -13.00 -42.07
C ALA A 572 -10.65 -13.47 -43.38
N ASN A 573 -10.98 -14.68 -43.80
CA ASN A 573 -10.49 -15.23 -45.08
C ASN A 573 -10.97 -14.43 -46.30
N GLY A 574 -12.21 -13.93 -46.27
CA GLY A 574 -12.71 -13.03 -47.31
C GLY A 574 -11.83 -11.77 -47.43
N MET A 575 -11.59 -11.08 -46.31
CA MET A 575 -10.77 -9.88 -46.28
C MET A 575 -9.28 -10.15 -46.60
N ILE A 576 -8.72 -11.28 -46.16
CA ILE A 576 -7.36 -11.70 -46.54
C ILE A 576 -7.25 -11.89 -48.03
N ASN A 577 -8.21 -12.57 -48.70
CA ASN A 577 -8.18 -12.78 -50.12
C ASN A 577 -8.29 -11.45 -50.90
N GLU A 578 -9.18 -10.55 -50.50
CA GLU A 578 -9.29 -9.21 -51.10
C GLU A 578 -7.96 -8.43 -50.98
N GLN A 579 -7.29 -8.49 -49.82
CA GLN A 579 -5.96 -7.90 -49.64
C GLN A 579 -4.91 -8.54 -50.57
N LEU A 580 -4.89 -9.86 -50.64
CA LEU A 580 -3.94 -10.58 -51.52
C LEU A 580 -4.17 -10.32 -53.01
N ASP A 581 -5.41 -10.23 -53.44
CA ASP A 581 -5.74 -9.90 -54.82
C ASP A 581 -5.24 -8.50 -55.22
N ALA A 582 -5.28 -7.55 -54.28
CA ALA A 582 -4.72 -6.21 -54.47
C ALA A 582 -3.18 -6.20 -54.42
N CYS A 583 -2.58 -6.96 -53.53
CA CYS A 583 -1.13 -6.89 -53.22
C CYS A 583 -0.27 -7.74 -54.16
N LEU A 584 -0.65 -9.00 -54.44
CA LEU A 584 0.20 -9.96 -55.16
C LEU A 584 0.64 -9.51 -56.55
N PRO A 585 -0.20 -8.87 -57.39
CA PRO A 585 0.24 -8.36 -58.69
C PRO A 585 1.33 -7.28 -58.61
N ASN A 586 1.48 -6.66 -57.47
CA ASN A 586 2.36 -5.52 -57.24
C ASN A 586 3.65 -5.89 -56.47
N VAL A 587 3.83 -7.17 -56.12
CA VAL A 587 5.04 -7.67 -55.48
C VAL A 587 6.19 -7.70 -56.50
N LYS A 588 7.29 -7.03 -56.17
CA LYS A 588 8.52 -7.07 -56.98
C LYS A 588 9.47 -8.10 -56.38
N SER A 589 9.87 -9.09 -57.18
CA SER A 589 10.77 -10.16 -56.80
C SER A 589 12.11 -9.99 -57.50
N GLN A 590 13.23 -10.12 -56.77
CA GLN A 590 14.58 -10.08 -57.33
C GLN A 590 15.51 -11.04 -56.57
N PRO A 591 16.47 -11.68 -57.28
CA PRO A 591 17.51 -12.48 -56.58
C PRO A 591 18.51 -11.58 -55.91
N LEU A 592 18.99 -11.99 -54.73
CA LEU A 592 20.09 -11.38 -54.02
C LEU A 592 21.41 -12.11 -54.29
N SER A 593 22.54 -11.46 -53.99
CA SER A 593 23.88 -12.01 -54.18
C SER A 593 24.14 -13.29 -53.34
N ASN A 594 23.50 -13.43 -52.20
CA ASN A 594 23.59 -14.60 -51.34
C ASN A 594 22.68 -15.78 -51.75
N GLY A 595 21.95 -15.65 -52.86
CA GLY A 595 21.05 -16.70 -53.36
C GLY A 595 19.60 -16.62 -52.88
N ALA A 596 19.29 -15.76 -51.92
CA ALA A 596 17.92 -15.54 -51.45
C ALA A 596 17.06 -14.79 -52.50
N VAL A 597 15.76 -15.01 -52.49
CA VAL A 597 14.80 -14.24 -53.26
C VAL A 597 14.18 -13.15 -52.39
N LEU A 598 14.47 -11.91 -52.71
CA LEU A 598 13.87 -10.74 -52.08
C LEU A 598 12.56 -10.38 -52.76
N ASN A 599 11.47 -10.31 -52.02
CA ASN A 599 10.17 -9.82 -52.44
C ASN A 599 9.88 -8.50 -51.72
N VAL A 600 9.49 -7.48 -52.47
CA VAL A 600 9.23 -6.13 -51.94
C VAL A 600 7.85 -5.68 -52.33
N LEU A 601 7.07 -5.21 -51.38
CA LEU A 601 5.72 -4.71 -51.55
C LEU A 601 5.53 -3.35 -50.84
N ASP A 602 5.06 -2.36 -51.59
CA ASP A 602 4.55 -1.11 -51.02
C ASP A 602 3.13 -1.32 -50.51
N VAL A 603 2.99 -1.62 -49.21
CA VAL A 603 1.69 -1.89 -48.58
C VAL A 603 0.86 -0.61 -48.43
N GLU A 604 1.50 0.57 -48.33
CA GLU A 604 0.81 1.85 -48.26
C GLU A 604 0.06 2.15 -49.57
N LYS A 605 0.62 1.77 -50.68
CA LYS A 605 0.08 2.04 -52.00
C LYS A 605 -0.88 0.96 -52.51
N TYR A 606 -0.63 -0.30 -52.19
CA TYR A 606 -1.28 -1.43 -52.81
C TYR A 606 -2.14 -2.28 -51.86
N ALA A 607 -2.11 -2.02 -50.54
CA ALA A 607 -3.00 -2.67 -49.59
C ALA A 607 -4.22 -1.80 -49.28
N HIS A 608 -5.36 -2.43 -48.98
CA HIS A 608 -6.51 -1.73 -48.42
C HIS A 608 -6.20 -1.21 -47.04
N LYS A 609 -6.51 0.07 -46.76
CA LYS A 609 -6.24 0.73 -45.49
C LYS A 609 -7.36 0.53 -44.49
N PHE A 610 -7.00 0.55 -43.18
CA PHE A 610 -7.95 0.51 -42.06
C PHE A 610 -8.86 -0.75 -42.03
N THR A 611 -8.43 -1.82 -42.64
CA THR A 611 -9.12 -3.10 -42.66
C THR A 611 -8.20 -4.26 -42.26
N PHE A 612 -8.80 -5.40 -41.95
CA PHE A 612 -8.06 -6.62 -41.69
C PHE A 612 -7.60 -7.26 -43.04
N PRO A 613 -6.42 -7.88 -43.08
CA PRO A 613 -5.36 -7.88 -42.06
C PRO A 613 -4.57 -6.59 -42.07
N PRO A 614 -3.99 -6.18 -40.87
CA PRO A 614 -3.10 -5.02 -40.79
C PRO A 614 -1.79 -5.26 -41.58
N PRO A 615 -1.00 -4.21 -41.86
CA PRO A 615 0.18 -4.29 -42.73
C PRO A 615 1.18 -5.40 -42.40
N GLY A 616 1.43 -5.65 -41.12
CA GLY A 616 2.32 -6.73 -40.66
C GLY A 616 1.80 -8.12 -41.06
N LYS A 617 0.51 -8.37 -40.85
CA LYS A 617 -0.14 -9.63 -41.19
C LYS A 617 -0.33 -9.77 -42.70
N THR A 618 -0.66 -8.68 -43.39
CA THR A 618 -0.69 -8.64 -44.89
C THR A 618 0.68 -9.05 -45.47
N SER A 619 1.77 -8.49 -44.91
CA SER A 619 3.14 -8.87 -45.33
C SER A 619 3.43 -10.34 -45.07
N GLY A 620 2.91 -10.91 -44.00
CA GLY A 620 3.01 -12.33 -43.66
C GLY A 620 2.26 -13.21 -44.67
N GLU A 621 1.02 -12.88 -45.01
CA GLU A 621 0.23 -13.62 -46.02
C GLU A 621 0.89 -13.56 -47.40
N VAL A 622 1.44 -12.41 -47.77
CA VAL A 622 2.23 -12.28 -49.01
C VAL A 622 3.48 -13.14 -48.96
N HIS A 623 4.21 -13.14 -47.83
CA HIS A 623 5.39 -13.98 -47.66
C HIS A 623 5.10 -15.46 -47.84
N ASP A 624 4.02 -15.95 -47.25
CA ASP A 624 3.60 -17.36 -47.39
C ASP A 624 3.28 -17.73 -48.85
N ARG A 625 2.66 -16.82 -49.62
CA ARG A 625 2.41 -17.03 -51.03
C ARG A 625 3.72 -17.03 -51.83
N MET A 626 4.69 -16.17 -51.47
CA MET A 626 6.00 -16.12 -52.11
C MET A 626 6.85 -17.36 -51.79
N CYS A 627 6.81 -17.87 -50.57
CA CYS A 627 7.46 -19.11 -50.18
C CYS A 627 6.94 -20.33 -50.99
N ARG A 628 5.64 -20.38 -51.23
CA ARG A 628 5.06 -21.42 -52.12
C ARG A 628 5.48 -21.25 -53.58
N LYS A 629 5.55 -20.00 -54.07
CA LYS A 629 5.98 -19.68 -55.45
C LYS A 629 7.46 -20.02 -55.70
N PHE A 630 8.31 -19.84 -54.68
CA PHE A 630 9.74 -20.08 -54.74
C PHE A 630 10.16 -21.26 -53.83
N GLU A 631 9.37 -22.34 -53.91
CA GLU A 631 9.59 -23.53 -53.09
C GLU A 631 11.07 -24.01 -53.18
N GLY A 632 11.67 -24.39 -52.04
CA GLY A 632 13.06 -24.83 -51.94
C GLY A 632 14.12 -23.73 -52.04
N LYS A 633 13.73 -22.45 -52.11
CA LYS A 633 14.68 -21.32 -52.08
C LYS A 633 14.60 -20.53 -50.77
N PRO A 634 15.69 -19.93 -50.31
CA PRO A 634 15.66 -18.91 -49.24
C PRO A 634 14.82 -17.69 -49.72
N VAL A 635 13.89 -17.24 -48.88
CA VAL A 635 12.94 -16.17 -49.25
C VAL A 635 12.92 -15.10 -48.19
N VAL A 636 13.07 -13.84 -48.59
CA VAL A 636 12.83 -12.65 -47.74
C VAL A 636 11.70 -11.83 -48.34
N THR A 637 10.79 -11.34 -47.54
CA THR A 637 9.73 -10.43 -47.95
C THR A 637 9.75 -9.16 -47.07
N ILE A 638 9.77 -8.01 -47.75
CA ILE A 638 9.69 -6.68 -47.11
C ILE A 638 8.39 -6.02 -47.57
N GLY A 639 7.46 -5.84 -46.63
CA GLY A 639 6.31 -4.96 -46.83
C GLY A 639 6.61 -3.61 -46.19
N PHE A 640 6.59 -2.52 -46.97
CA PHE A 640 6.92 -1.20 -46.42
C PHE A 640 5.80 -0.18 -46.60
N GLY A 641 5.73 0.77 -45.69
CA GLY A 641 4.89 1.96 -45.71
C GLY A 641 5.71 3.24 -45.80
N PRO A 642 5.13 4.40 -45.49
CA PRO A 642 5.84 5.67 -45.50
C PRO A 642 6.98 5.71 -44.48
N ASP A 643 6.75 5.26 -43.27
CA ASP A 643 7.57 5.39 -42.09
C ASP A 643 7.90 4.08 -41.35
N PHE A 644 7.60 2.94 -42.02
CA PHE A 644 7.89 1.62 -41.47
C PHE A 644 8.16 0.57 -42.56
N CYS A 645 8.79 -0.53 -42.14
CA CYS A 645 8.77 -1.77 -42.93
C CYS A 645 8.63 -2.98 -42.01
N VAL A 646 8.02 -4.05 -42.57
CA VAL A 646 7.88 -5.36 -41.92
C VAL A 646 8.68 -6.36 -42.75
N ILE A 647 9.52 -7.15 -42.07
CA ILE A 647 10.43 -8.11 -42.66
C ILE A 647 10.00 -9.50 -42.21
N ARG A 648 9.97 -10.45 -43.18
CA ARG A 648 9.82 -11.88 -42.90
C ARG A 648 10.81 -12.64 -43.74
N SER A 649 11.42 -13.66 -43.14
CA SER A 649 12.39 -14.50 -43.84
C SER A 649 12.16 -15.98 -43.56
N LYS A 650 12.55 -16.80 -44.53
CA LYS A 650 12.56 -18.26 -44.44
C LYS A 650 13.88 -18.76 -45.03
N ASN A 651 14.57 -19.65 -44.33
CA ASN A 651 15.86 -20.25 -44.70
C ASN A 651 16.94 -19.16 -44.94
N VAL A 652 16.94 -18.09 -44.12
CA VAL A 652 17.94 -17.01 -44.11
C VAL A 652 18.28 -16.68 -42.67
N ARG A 653 19.56 -16.69 -42.28
CA ARG A 653 20.06 -16.48 -40.91
C ARG A 653 20.03 -15.00 -40.52
N MET A 654 18.84 -14.45 -40.44
CA MET A 654 18.66 -13.03 -40.07
C MET A 654 18.86 -12.80 -38.59
N ASN A 655 19.29 -11.57 -38.25
CA ASN A 655 19.22 -11.04 -36.90
C ASN A 655 18.66 -9.60 -37.01
N ILE A 656 17.32 -9.50 -37.05
CA ILE A 656 16.62 -8.23 -37.24
C ILE A 656 16.94 -7.24 -36.10
N PRO A 657 16.92 -7.59 -34.82
CA PRO A 657 17.28 -6.67 -33.75
C PRO A 657 18.69 -6.06 -33.91
N GLN A 658 19.68 -6.86 -34.31
CA GLN A 658 21.02 -6.36 -34.60
C GLN A 658 21.02 -5.43 -35.81
N MET A 659 20.33 -5.80 -36.90
CA MET A 659 20.22 -4.95 -38.09
C MET A 659 19.58 -3.60 -37.79
N VAL A 660 18.59 -3.55 -36.87
CA VAL A 660 17.97 -2.30 -36.45
C VAL A 660 19.00 -1.39 -35.76
N ARG A 661 19.77 -1.93 -34.79
CA ARG A 661 20.84 -1.17 -34.12
C ARG A 661 21.87 -0.64 -35.11
N GLU A 662 22.36 -1.48 -36.01
CA GLU A 662 23.31 -1.08 -37.03
C GLU A 662 22.77 0.00 -37.97
N LEU A 663 21.50 -0.12 -38.40
CA LEU A 663 20.83 0.88 -39.24
C LEU A 663 20.62 2.20 -38.50
N HIS A 664 20.33 2.15 -37.20
CA HIS A 664 20.24 3.34 -36.34
C HIS A 664 21.55 4.16 -36.40
N ASP A 665 22.69 3.47 -36.26
CA ASP A 665 24.01 4.10 -36.25
C ASP A 665 24.47 4.55 -37.65
N GLU A 666 24.18 3.74 -38.68
CA GLU A 666 24.65 3.99 -40.04
C GLU A 666 23.83 5.03 -40.81
N VAL A 667 22.51 5.11 -40.54
CA VAL A 667 21.63 6.04 -41.25
C VAL A 667 21.22 7.19 -40.31
N VAL A 668 22.21 8.05 -40.06
CA VAL A 668 22.03 9.19 -39.15
C VAL A 668 20.86 10.07 -39.56
N GLY A 669 20.01 10.41 -38.60
CA GLY A 669 18.79 11.23 -38.77
C GLY A 669 17.59 10.48 -39.31
N ALA A 670 17.70 9.17 -39.55
CA ALA A 670 16.58 8.35 -39.96
C ALA A 670 15.64 7.96 -38.79
N GLY A 671 16.07 8.13 -37.53
CA GLY A 671 15.28 7.74 -36.36
C GLY A 671 14.88 6.27 -36.40
N VAL A 672 15.82 5.41 -36.88
CA VAL A 672 15.55 3.97 -37.02
C VAL A 672 15.31 3.39 -35.62
N ASN A 673 14.20 2.70 -35.49
CA ASN A 673 13.78 1.99 -34.28
C ASN A 673 12.93 0.78 -34.69
N GLY A 674 12.84 -0.23 -33.86
CA GLY A 674 12.04 -1.42 -34.15
C GLY A 674 12.66 -2.66 -33.54
N GLY A 675 12.04 -3.82 -33.75
CA GLY A 675 12.45 -5.08 -33.18
C GLY A 675 11.57 -6.24 -33.66
N GLY A 676 11.51 -7.26 -32.85
CA GLY A 676 10.79 -8.51 -33.10
C GLY A 676 11.67 -9.72 -32.90
N HIS A 677 11.34 -10.82 -33.60
CA HIS A 677 12.16 -12.03 -33.62
C HIS A 677 13.35 -11.91 -34.56
N LEU A 678 14.28 -12.84 -34.47
CA LEU A 678 15.46 -12.85 -35.35
C LEU A 678 15.11 -12.81 -36.84
N VAL A 679 14.05 -13.52 -37.24
CA VAL A 679 13.67 -13.73 -38.65
C VAL A 679 12.37 -12.99 -39.06
N VAL A 680 11.66 -12.41 -38.11
CA VAL A 680 10.43 -11.65 -38.31
C VAL A 680 10.46 -10.41 -37.46
N GLY A 681 10.27 -9.21 -38.06
CA GLY A 681 10.28 -7.98 -37.29
C GLY A 681 9.76 -6.79 -38.06
N SER A 682 9.69 -5.65 -37.38
CA SER A 682 9.32 -4.37 -37.96
C SER A 682 10.34 -3.30 -37.64
N ILE A 683 10.56 -2.38 -38.58
CA ILE A 683 11.46 -1.25 -38.45
C ILE A 683 10.67 0.02 -38.73
N LYS A 684 10.74 0.99 -37.82
CA LYS A 684 10.19 2.34 -37.97
C LYS A 684 11.31 3.29 -38.37
N PHE A 685 11.01 4.30 -39.17
CA PHE A 685 11.96 5.32 -39.62
C PHE A 685 11.24 6.59 -40.06
N VAL A 686 11.98 7.67 -40.22
CA VAL A 686 11.44 8.93 -40.78
C VAL A 686 11.15 8.76 -42.28
N GLU A 687 9.95 9.13 -42.72
CA GLU A 687 9.49 8.96 -44.12
C GLU A 687 10.49 9.46 -45.15
N GLY A 688 11.07 10.66 -44.95
CA GLY A 688 12.07 11.23 -45.83
C GLY A 688 13.35 10.42 -45.98
N MET A 689 13.65 9.51 -45.04
CA MET A 689 14.83 8.65 -45.03
C MET A 689 14.56 7.22 -45.52
N ARG A 690 13.31 6.91 -45.87
CA ARG A 690 12.84 5.56 -46.30
C ARG A 690 13.75 4.91 -47.36
N ALA A 691 14.10 5.63 -48.40
CA ALA A 691 14.94 5.09 -49.49
C ALA A 691 16.32 4.68 -49.01
N GLY A 692 16.96 5.50 -48.13
CA GLY A 692 18.25 5.20 -47.53
C GLY A 692 18.20 3.98 -46.60
N VAL A 693 17.23 3.94 -45.72
CA VAL A 693 17.03 2.82 -44.78
C VAL A 693 16.77 1.51 -45.53
N LEU A 694 15.83 1.48 -46.50
CA LEU A 694 15.52 0.28 -47.25
C LEU A 694 16.72 -0.20 -48.12
N SER A 695 17.49 0.73 -48.71
CA SER A 695 18.70 0.40 -49.48
C SER A 695 19.75 -0.28 -48.58
N LYS A 696 20.02 0.28 -47.42
CA LYS A 696 20.99 -0.27 -46.44
C LYS A 696 20.52 -1.60 -45.87
N LEU A 697 19.21 -1.71 -45.57
CA LEU A 697 18.60 -2.98 -45.14
C LEU A 697 18.81 -4.10 -46.16
N VAL A 698 18.55 -3.83 -47.45
CA VAL A 698 18.76 -4.81 -48.52
C VAL A 698 20.24 -5.18 -48.69
N GLU A 699 21.16 -4.24 -48.51
CA GLU A 699 22.61 -4.49 -48.49
C GLU A 699 22.97 -5.50 -47.36
N LYS A 700 22.48 -5.25 -46.14
CA LYS A 700 22.69 -6.14 -44.98
C LYS A 700 22.10 -7.54 -45.23
N ILE A 701 20.86 -7.62 -45.72
CA ILE A 701 20.21 -8.89 -46.03
C ILE A 701 21.01 -9.67 -47.08
N SER A 702 21.61 -8.98 -48.06
CA SER A 702 22.42 -9.61 -49.10
C SER A 702 23.75 -10.17 -48.62
N ALA A 703 24.22 -9.73 -47.41
CA ALA A 703 25.44 -10.20 -46.79
C ALA A 703 25.22 -11.35 -45.80
N VAL A 704 23.96 -11.69 -45.44
CA VAL A 704 23.62 -12.75 -44.51
C VAL A 704 23.74 -14.14 -45.15
N GLU A 705 24.15 -15.12 -44.35
CA GLU A 705 24.16 -16.54 -44.81
C GLU A 705 22.74 -17.06 -45.02
N VAL A 706 22.62 -17.97 -45.96
CA VAL A 706 21.37 -18.71 -46.26
C VAL A 706 21.54 -20.17 -45.90
N ASP A 707 20.47 -20.83 -45.49
CA ASP A 707 20.45 -22.26 -45.16
C ASP A 707 20.28 -23.13 -46.37
#